data_70a57e7147ef9e7ea68d61816bb15932
#
_entry.id   70a57e7147ef9e7ea68d61816bb15932
#
_cell.length_a   1.000
_cell.length_b   1.000
_cell.length_c   1.000
_cell.angle_alpha   90.00
_cell.angle_beta   90.00
_cell.angle_gamma   90.00
#
_symmetry.space_group_name_H-M   'P 1'
#
loop_
_entity.id
_entity.type
_entity.pdbx_description
1 polymer ?
#
loop_
_entity_poly.entity_id
_entity_poly.type
_entity_poly.pdbx_seq_one_letter_code
_entity_poly.pdbx_strand_id
1 'polypeptide(L)'
;MTVLSIRQGQFVYDGERGLPSAWTWTLERPGGAPVLTHTVRLDRIPGGRQALADLRRLPQRIRELRARNPDDLDGIEDELRRAGEWLAGEGLGGLAKELADVGEVAMRLPPELAELEALPWELALVRGESLTPEPGVPLALHRTTLVRGVRASPRGRTGAVAGRRLRVLALFSLAEGTLPLDLTAHRDALRAAVLAGTAGREVAAHVRTLQFGVGPTALGETVGEDGDWDVVHIVCHGLPGGLLLERDQTGLSKRALREDEGDRSGGGSPSVVGAGEVGRLLAAARGRLKLLCLTACWSGGEDPARSTGRPMTSLAATLADELDCAVVAMRFPVGNDFAVRFDAALYQGLLGKGWPLPAALRYALRTAADDPDLPERALPLLSACTPVLFGTDAPCLTLAQEDLLLGPFDAPGLNMAGPLPDPPEPFVAREQEMSAARAATSPSGASRGAVLHGAAGLGSTSCAAVLAHRHQQEISPVLWHPRPEWAPPVHDGGAAAGRPPAHPHSVDGFLAHLAHRLPACEDTLDAAREEGRPAPVEAAVGCLAGRPDLLLVLDGVDRLLRQDPCWPPLLEALAGTADTPRILLTSRTELPGIAASLLRVRLEPLPPARLLPLLTAAAPRLRALLDGNDELAWCAYDIAAGNPGLLVEADRAAIRRQDLRNWVRIHGDD
;
A
#
# COMPACT_ATOMS: atom_id res chain seq x y z
N MET A 1 2.51 28.76 -17.44
CA MET A 1 2.45 28.42 -16.02
C MET A 1 2.64 29.70 -15.23
N THR A 2 1.80 29.93 -14.25
CA THR A 2 1.91 31.06 -13.31
C THR A 2 3.02 30.77 -12.29
N VAL A 3 3.77 31.80 -11.88
CA VAL A 3 4.89 31.65 -10.96
C VAL A 3 4.68 32.55 -9.74
N LEU A 4 4.75 31.97 -8.55
CA LEU A 4 4.86 32.69 -7.29
C LEU A 4 6.33 32.63 -6.85
N SER A 5 7.01 33.76 -6.80
CA SER A 5 8.44 33.81 -6.56
C SER A 5 8.84 34.83 -5.50
N ILE A 6 10.01 34.58 -4.89
CA ILE A 6 10.79 35.57 -4.17
C ILE A 6 12.16 35.60 -4.85
N ARG A 7 12.59 36.77 -5.32
CA ARG A 7 13.87 36.93 -6.01
C ARG A 7 14.98 37.28 -5.02
N GLN A 8 16.21 37.03 -5.42
CA GLN A 8 17.39 37.47 -4.69
C GLN A 8 17.31 38.98 -4.44
N GLY A 9 17.56 39.41 -3.20
CA GLY A 9 17.42 40.82 -2.79
C GLY A 9 16.01 41.25 -2.37
N GLN A 10 15.01 40.37 -2.49
CA GLN A 10 13.63 40.62 -2.04
C GLN A 10 13.33 40.04 -0.65
N PHE A 11 14.35 39.69 0.12
CA PHE A 11 14.21 39.19 1.48
C PHE A 11 15.33 39.70 2.39
N VAL A 12 15.05 39.78 3.68
CA VAL A 12 15.99 40.25 4.70
C VAL A 12 16.04 39.21 5.82
N TYR A 13 17.23 38.76 6.17
CA TYR A 13 17.47 37.94 7.35
C TYR A 13 17.82 38.80 8.56
N ASP A 14 17.31 38.36 9.70
CA ASP A 14 17.63 38.95 10.99
C ASP A 14 18.59 37.99 11.76
N GLY A 15 19.78 37.89 11.26
CA GLY A 15 21.01 37.34 11.89
C GLY A 15 21.03 35.99 12.60
N GLU A 16 19.95 35.42 13.12
CA GLU A 16 20.11 34.34 14.09
C GLU A 16 19.28 33.07 13.92
N ARG A 17 18.28 32.94 13.03
CA ARG A 17 17.38 31.76 13.08
C ARG A 17 16.87 31.15 11.78
N GLY A 18 17.49 31.37 10.65
CA GLY A 18 17.12 30.66 9.39
C GLY A 18 15.81 31.11 8.72
N LEU A 19 14.99 31.92 9.35
CA LEU A 19 13.78 32.50 8.75
C LEU A 19 13.99 33.99 8.43
N PRO A 20 13.46 34.50 7.28
CA PRO A 20 13.55 35.88 6.95
C PRO A 20 12.70 36.74 7.89
N SER A 21 13.15 37.96 8.21
CA SER A 21 12.36 38.98 8.92
C SER A 21 11.42 39.76 8.01
N ALA A 22 11.74 39.80 6.71
CA ALA A 22 10.88 40.37 5.69
C ALA A 22 11.13 39.70 4.33
N TRP A 23 10.10 39.63 3.50
CA TRP A 23 10.20 39.16 2.11
C TRP A 23 9.10 39.72 1.25
N THR A 24 9.33 39.73 -0.08
CA THR A 24 8.35 40.20 -1.06
C THR A 24 8.01 39.10 -2.04
N TRP A 25 6.76 38.64 -2.02
CA TRP A 25 6.19 37.77 -3.03
C TRP A 25 5.95 38.55 -4.34
N THR A 26 6.21 37.91 -5.45
CA THR A 26 5.83 38.35 -6.78
C THR A 26 5.06 37.25 -7.50
N LEU A 27 3.84 37.55 -7.95
CA LEU A 27 3.04 36.69 -8.80
C LEU A 27 3.22 37.09 -10.25
N GLU A 28 3.65 36.17 -11.09
CA GLU A 28 3.92 36.38 -12.51
C GLU A 28 3.03 35.48 -13.35
N ARG A 29 2.41 36.06 -14.40
CA ARG A 29 1.65 35.26 -15.40
C ARG A 29 2.61 34.63 -16.42
N PRO A 30 2.12 33.64 -17.21
CA PRO A 30 2.87 33.14 -18.35
C PRO A 30 3.31 34.32 -19.26
N GLY A 31 4.63 34.37 -19.53
CA GLY A 31 5.22 35.50 -20.24
C GLY A 31 6.03 36.47 -19.38
N GLY A 32 6.04 36.26 -18.04
CA GLY A 32 6.95 36.93 -17.11
C GLY A 32 6.51 38.33 -16.64
N ALA A 33 5.28 38.76 -16.99
CA ALA A 33 4.74 40.01 -16.47
C ALA A 33 4.28 39.86 -15.01
N PRO A 34 4.76 40.72 -14.08
CA PRO A 34 4.26 40.71 -12.70
C PRO A 34 2.81 41.18 -12.65
N VAL A 35 1.97 40.45 -11.93
CA VAL A 35 0.54 40.78 -11.76
C VAL A 35 0.34 41.52 -10.45
N LEU A 36 0.94 40.99 -9.38
CA LEU A 36 0.77 41.53 -8.03
C LEU A 36 2.00 41.20 -7.19
N THR A 37 2.30 42.07 -6.25
CA THR A 37 3.33 41.83 -5.23
C THR A 37 2.74 42.00 -3.84
N HIS A 38 3.25 41.22 -2.88
CA HIS A 38 2.92 41.38 -1.47
C HIS A 38 4.19 41.32 -0.63
N THR A 39 4.37 42.32 0.23
CA THR A 39 5.54 42.42 1.11
C THR A 39 5.13 42.10 2.54
N VAL A 40 5.71 41.05 3.09
CA VAL A 40 5.57 40.65 4.49
C VAL A 40 6.72 41.28 5.28
N ARG A 41 6.39 41.94 6.38
CA ARG A 41 7.35 42.52 7.33
C ARG A 41 6.95 42.12 8.74
N LEU A 42 7.66 41.17 9.32
CA LEU A 42 7.31 40.59 10.62
C LEU A 42 7.42 41.58 11.78
N ASP A 43 8.24 42.62 11.61
CA ASP A 43 8.35 43.74 12.56
C ASP A 43 7.10 44.65 12.61
N ARG A 44 6.29 44.61 11.56
CA ARG A 44 5.04 45.42 11.44
C ARG A 44 3.78 44.61 11.74
N ILE A 45 3.88 43.26 11.85
CA ILE A 45 2.77 42.39 12.16
C ILE A 45 2.80 42.07 13.66
N PRO A 46 1.75 42.41 14.44
CA PRO A 46 1.68 42.09 15.85
C PRO A 46 1.86 40.56 16.07
N GLY A 47 2.88 40.16 16.83
CA GLY A 47 3.22 38.75 17.02
C GLY A 47 3.72 38.01 15.78
N GLY A 48 4.06 38.71 14.68
CA GLY A 48 4.40 38.08 13.39
C GLY A 48 5.56 37.08 13.45
N ARG A 49 6.61 37.38 14.21
CA ARG A 49 7.75 36.46 14.42
C ARG A 49 7.32 35.19 15.15
N GLN A 50 6.45 35.33 16.16
CA GLN A 50 5.93 34.19 16.92
C GLN A 50 5.02 33.34 16.03
N ALA A 51 4.11 33.96 15.28
CA ALA A 51 3.23 33.26 14.34
C ALA A 51 4.00 32.46 13.29
N LEU A 52 5.05 33.04 12.71
CA LEU A 52 5.91 32.30 11.76
C LEU A 52 6.66 31.14 12.43
N ALA A 53 7.14 31.33 13.66
CA ALA A 53 7.76 30.27 14.44
C ALA A 53 6.76 29.15 14.79
N ASP A 54 5.51 29.50 15.09
CA ASP A 54 4.43 28.54 15.37
C ASP A 54 4.03 27.76 14.11
N LEU A 55 3.94 28.41 12.95
CA LEU A 55 3.73 27.75 11.66
C LEU A 55 4.82 26.73 11.34
N ARG A 56 6.07 27.05 11.60
CA ARG A 56 7.18 26.12 11.45
C ARG A 56 7.04 24.92 12.38
N ARG A 57 6.52 25.10 13.58
CA ARG A 57 6.28 24.05 14.58
C ARG A 57 4.94 23.33 14.42
N LEU A 58 4.11 23.77 13.48
CA LEU A 58 2.77 23.20 13.28
C LEU A 58 2.77 21.68 13.14
N PRO A 59 3.67 21.05 12.36
CA PRO A 59 3.75 19.60 12.27
C PRO A 59 4.04 18.91 13.62
N GLN A 60 4.92 19.48 14.43
CA GLN A 60 5.23 18.98 15.75
C GLN A 60 4.05 19.16 16.71
N ARG A 61 3.38 20.30 16.69
CA ARG A 61 2.21 20.58 17.54
C ARG A 61 1.04 19.64 17.24
N ILE A 62 0.76 19.37 15.97
CA ILE A 62 -0.26 18.39 15.57
C ILE A 62 0.10 17.00 16.11
N ARG A 63 1.37 16.61 16.07
CA ARG A 63 1.85 15.32 16.61
C ARG A 63 1.66 15.26 18.12
N GLU A 64 2.01 16.32 18.84
CA GLU A 64 1.85 16.42 20.30
C GLU A 64 0.39 16.39 20.71
N LEU A 65 -0.51 17.09 20.00
CA LEU A 65 -1.95 17.05 20.25
C LEU A 65 -2.50 15.63 20.08
N ARG A 66 -2.16 14.96 18.96
CA ARG A 66 -2.58 13.56 18.73
C ARG A 66 -2.01 12.58 19.76
N ALA A 67 -0.79 12.79 20.23
CA ALA A 67 -0.18 11.92 21.25
C ALA A 67 -0.82 12.10 22.64
N ARG A 68 -1.30 13.30 22.95
CA ARG A 68 -1.99 13.60 24.23
C ARG A 68 -3.44 13.11 24.23
N ASN A 69 -4.14 13.33 23.16
CA ASN A 69 -5.53 12.94 23.00
C ASN A 69 -5.81 12.67 21.50
N PRO A 70 -5.80 11.41 21.06
CA PRO A 70 -6.08 11.04 19.66
C PRO A 70 -7.44 11.51 19.15
N ASP A 71 -8.40 11.75 20.06
CA ASP A 71 -9.77 12.14 19.77
C ASP A 71 -9.99 13.67 19.85
N ASP A 72 -8.98 14.46 20.21
CA ASP A 72 -9.05 15.93 20.23
C ASP A 72 -8.91 16.52 18.82
N LEU A 73 -9.92 16.30 18.02
CA LEU A 73 -9.95 16.77 16.64
C LEU A 73 -10.21 18.28 16.56
N ASP A 74 -11.00 18.82 17.49
CA ASP A 74 -11.33 20.26 17.53
C ASP A 74 -10.09 21.11 17.82
N GLY A 75 -9.21 20.66 18.72
CA GLY A 75 -7.96 21.35 19.03
C GLY A 75 -7.01 21.40 17.84
N ILE A 76 -6.96 20.34 17.03
CA ILE A 76 -6.16 20.29 15.79
C ILE A 76 -6.75 21.22 14.73
N GLU A 77 -8.07 21.17 14.54
CA GLU A 77 -8.77 22.00 13.55
C GLU A 77 -8.63 23.49 13.87
N ASP A 78 -8.72 23.89 15.15
CA ASP A 78 -8.52 25.26 15.59
C ASP A 78 -7.08 25.75 15.38
N GLU A 79 -6.09 24.88 15.56
CA GLU A 79 -4.69 25.20 15.30
C GLU A 79 -4.45 25.42 13.81
N LEU A 80 -5.00 24.54 12.98
CA LEU A 80 -4.93 24.67 11.52
C LEU A 80 -5.66 25.92 11.02
N ARG A 81 -6.82 26.23 11.60
CA ARG A 81 -7.59 27.44 11.24
C ARG A 81 -6.80 28.71 11.51
N ARG A 82 -6.21 28.82 12.72
CA ARG A 82 -5.36 29.99 13.05
C ARG A 82 -4.18 30.12 12.11
N ALA A 83 -3.53 29.00 11.80
CA ALA A 83 -2.43 28.94 10.83
C ALA A 83 -2.88 29.40 9.43
N GLY A 84 -4.02 28.89 8.96
CA GLY A 84 -4.57 29.20 7.63
C GLY A 84 -5.01 30.65 7.50
N GLU A 85 -5.59 31.25 8.55
CA GLU A 85 -5.97 32.68 8.58
C GLU A 85 -4.73 33.58 8.50
N TRP A 86 -3.67 33.25 9.26
CA TRP A 86 -2.42 34.00 9.19
C TRP A 86 -1.75 33.88 7.80
N LEU A 87 -1.68 32.67 7.25
CA LEU A 87 -1.11 32.43 5.91
C LEU A 87 -1.84 33.23 4.82
N ALA A 88 -3.17 33.29 4.88
CA ALA A 88 -3.97 34.04 3.93
C ALA A 88 -3.84 35.57 4.14
N GLY A 89 -4.01 36.04 5.38
CA GLY A 89 -4.06 37.47 5.69
C GLY A 89 -2.71 38.14 5.62
N GLU A 90 -1.75 37.64 6.40
CA GLU A 90 -0.44 38.26 6.54
C GLU A 90 0.60 37.66 5.59
N GLY A 91 0.57 36.33 5.40
CA GLY A 91 1.55 35.61 4.61
C GLY A 91 1.45 35.86 3.11
N LEU A 92 0.24 35.85 2.56
CA LEU A 92 -0.06 36.05 1.14
C LEU A 92 -0.78 37.37 0.85
N GLY A 93 -1.55 37.90 1.81
CA GLY A 93 -2.32 39.12 1.61
C GLY A 93 -3.25 39.03 0.40
N GLY A 94 -3.28 40.10 -0.42
CA GLY A 94 -4.10 40.12 -1.65
C GLY A 94 -3.79 39.00 -2.65
N LEU A 95 -2.60 38.39 -2.58
CA LEU A 95 -2.22 37.27 -3.46
C LEU A 95 -3.06 36.03 -3.20
N ALA A 96 -3.54 35.81 -1.97
CA ALA A 96 -4.34 34.63 -1.63
C ALA A 96 -5.59 34.50 -2.52
N LYS A 97 -6.27 35.62 -2.77
CA LYS A 97 -7.44 35.68 -3.64
C LYS A 97 -7.09 35.44 -5.10
N GLU A 98 -6.06 36.11 -5.60
CA GLU A 98 -5.58 35.92 -6.97
C GLU A 98 -5.14 34.49 -7.25
N LEU A 99 -4.44 33.88 -6.26
CA LEU A 99 -4.02 32.49 -6.35
C LEU A 99 -5.20 31.52 -6.42
N ALA A 100 -6.28 31.75 -5.70
CA ALA A 100 -7.43 30.84 -5.63
C ALA A 100 -8.04 30.53 -7.01
N ASP A 101 -7.96 31.44 -7.96
CA ASP A 101 -8.52 31.31 -9.30
C ASP A 101 -7.53 30.87 -10.38
N VAL A 102 -6.25 30.73 -10.01
CA VAL A 102 -5.19 30.31 -10.95
C VAL A 102 -5.04 28.80 -10.91
N GLY A 103 -4.84 28.14 -12.01
CA GLY A 103 -4.65 26.70 -12.08
C GLY A 103 -3.35 26.21 -11.41
N GLU A 104 -2.30 25.99 -12.18
CA GLU A 104 -1.00 25.56 -11.68
C GLU A 104 -0.11 26.76 -11.32
N VAL A 105 0.46 26.73 -10.11
CA VAL A 105 1.37 27.77 -9.62
C VAL A 105 2.69 27.14 -9.19
N ALA A 106 3.76 27.46 -9.92
CA ALA A 106 5.10 27.08 -9.51
C ALA A 106 5.61 28.03 -8.42
N MET A 107 6.02 27.47 -7.28
CA MET A 107 6.75 28.22 -6.26
C MET A 107 8.24 28.23 -6.59
N ARG A 108 8.84 29.41 -6.64
CA ARG A 108 10.27 29.58 -6.90
C ARG A 108 10.89 30.47 -5.85
N LEU A 109 11.60 29.85 -4.93
CA LEU A 109 12.31 30.54 -3.88
C LEU A 109 13.82 30.26 -4.00
N PRO A 110 14.67 31.21 -3.58
CA PRO A 110 16.08 30.95 -3.38
C PRO A 110 16.29 29.82 -2.36
N PRO A 111 17.36 29.01 -2.50
CA PRO A 111 17.64 27.90 -1.58
C PRO A 111 17.71 28.32 -0.11
N GLU A 112 18.10 29.56 0.15
CA GLU A 112 18.15 30.13 1.50
C GLU A 112 16.76 30.24 2.16
N LEU A 113 15.70 30.25 1.36
CA LEU A 113 14.31 30.32 1.81
C LEU A 113 13.59 28.97 1.81
N ALA A 114 14.31 27.86 1.79
CA ALA A 114 13.71 26.52 1.80
C ALA A 114 12.73 26.31 2.97
N GLU A 115 13.02 26.86 4.14
CA GLU A 115 12.11 26.79 5.30
C GLU A 115 10.81 27.57 5.08
N LEU A 116 10.83 28.65 4.32
CA LEU A 116 9.63 29.39 3.94
C LEU A 116 8.82 28.63 2.88
N GLU A 117 9.49 27.98 1.93
CA GLU A 117 8.87 27.13 0.91
C GLU A 117 8.12 25.93 1.55
N ALA A 118 8.66 25.40 2.64
CA ALA A 118 8.11 24.25 3.35
C ALA A 118 6.83 24.54 4.13
N LEU A 119 6.50 25.80 4.40
CA LEU A 119 5.26 26.15 5.10
C LEU A 119 4.01 25.67 4.34
N PRO A 120 2.92 25.34 5.04
CA PRO A 120 1.70 24.78 4.45
C PRO A 120 0.85 25.85 3.73
N TRP A 121 1.38 26.46 2.68
CA TRP A 121 0.68 27.52 1.93
C TRP A 121 -0.66 27.08 1.36
N GLU A 122 -0.85 25.77 1.13
CA GLU A 122 -2.11 25.15 0.74
C GLU A 122 -3.24 25.35 1.76
N LEU A 123 -2.88 25.57 3.01
CA LEU A 123 -3.80 25.81 4.13
C LEU A 123 -4.34 27.23 4.16
N ALA A 124 -3.76 28.18 3.42
CA ALA A 124 -4.20 29.58 3.45
C ALA A 124 -5.73 29.68 3.22
N LEU A 125 -6.45 30.23 4.21
CA LEU A 125 -7.91 30.29 4.21
C LEU A 125 -8.39 31.50 3.38
N VAL A 126 -8.83 31.23 2.16
CA VAL A 126 -9.35 32.26 1.25
C VAL A 126 -10.85 32.45 1.47
N ARG A 127 -11.27 33.68 1.72
CA ARG A 127 -12.69 34.03 1.90
C ARG A 127 -13.29 34.45 0.56
N GLY A 128 -14.51 33.97 0.29
CA GLY A 128 -15.33 34.41 -0.84
C GLY A 128 -15.84 35.86 -0.66
N GLU A 129 -16.43 36.42 -1.69
CA GLU A 129 -17.05 37.76 -1.67
C GLU A 129 -18.46 37.78 -1.05
N SER A 130 -18.81 36.78 -0.21
CA SER A 130 -20.12 36.72 0.43
C SER A 130 -20.31 37.87 1.43
N LEU A 131 -21.52 38.42 1.48
CA LEU A 131 -21.91 39.45 2.46
C LEU A 131 -22.06 38.88 3.88
N THR A 132 -22.12 37.55 4.01
CA THR A 132 -22.10 36.85 5.28
C THR A 132 -20.68 36.38 5.59
N PRO A 133 -20.21 36.44 6.86
CA PRO A 133 -18.89 35.95 7.24
C PRO A 133 -18.86 34.41 7.19
N GLU A 134 -18.65 33.86 5.99
CA GLU A 134 -18.41 32.44 5.84
C GLU A 134 -16.96 32.09 6.23
N PRO A 135 -16.74 30.89 6.81
CA PRO A 135 -15.39 30.42 7.09
C PRO A 135 -14.59 30.36 5.79
N GLY A 136 -13.30 30.79 5.85
CA GLY A 136 -12.41 30.71 4.69
C GLY A 136 -12.20 29.25 4.25
N VAL A 137 -12.03 29.04 2.96
CA VAL A 137 -11.76 27.73 2.35
C VAL A 137 -10.26 27.61 2.09
N PRO A 138 -9.61 26.47 2.43
CA PRO A 138 -8.19 26.26 2.12
C PRO A 138 -7.87 26.44 0.64
N LEU A 139 -6.74 27.08 0.36
CA LEU A 139 -6.29 27.34 -1.02
C LEU A 139 -6.24 26.07 -1.87
N ALA A 140 -5.85 24.94 -1.26
CA ALA A 140 -5.80 23.64 -1.93
C ALA A 140 -7.17 23.15 -2.43
N LEU A 141 -8.27 23.57 -1.83
CA LEU A 141 -9.64 23.23 -2.26
C LEU A 141 -10.19 24.20 -3.31
N HIS A 142 -9.46 25.26 -3.65
CA HIS A 142 -9.78 26.13 -4.78
C HIS A 142 -9.26 25.55 -6.10
N ARG A 143 -9.09 26.39 -7.13
CA ARG A 143 -8.63 25.95 -8.46
C ARG A 143 -7.10 25.79 -8.52
N THR A 144 -6.38 26.06 -7.44
CA THR A 144 -4.93 26.18 -7.40
C THR A 144 -4.26 24.90 -6.92
N THR A 145 -3.17 24.53 -7.58
CA THR A 145 -2.20 23.56 -7.09
C THR A 145 -0.84 24.23 -7.02
N LEU A 146 -0.23 24.23 -5.83
CA LEU A 146 1.12 24.71 -5.62
C LEU A 146 2.12 23.59 -5.94
N VAL A 147 3.12 23.90 -6.76
CA VAL A 147 4.19 22.98 -7.13
C VAL A 147 5.52 23.54 -6.62
N ARG A 148 6.21 22.78 -5.79
CA ARG A 148 7.48 23.16 -5.15
C ARG A 148 8.69 22.59 -5.87
N GLY A 149 9.87 23.16 -5.61
CA GLY A 149 11.12 22.68 -6.20
C GLY A 149 11.21 22.88 -7.70
N VAL A 150 10.46 23.83 -8.27
CA VAL A 150 10.45 24.09 -9.71
C VAL A 150 11.64 24.92 -10.09
N ARG A 151 12.63 24.34 -10.74
CA ARG A 151 13.80 25.04 -11.31
C ARG A 151 13.43 25.84 -12.56
N ALA A 152 14.31 26.74 -12.99
CA ALA A 152 14.01 27.77 -13.99
C ALA A 152 13.52 27.29 -15.37
N SER A 153 13.71 26.04 -15.73
CA SER A 153 13.23 25.50 -17.01
C SER A 153 12.75 24.07 -16.85
N PRO A 154 11.46 23.79 -17.09
CA PRO A 154 11.00 22.43 -17.29
C PRO A 154 11.79 21.81 -18.44
N ARG A 155 12.40 20.66 -18.22
CA ARG A 155 13.20 19.99 -19.27
C ARG A 155 12.33 19.31 -20.32
N GLY A 156 11.01 19.52 -20.25
CA GLY A 156 10.07 19.04 -21.26
C GLY A 156 10.19 17.54 -21.52
N ARG A 157 10.23 16.71 -20.47
CA ARG A 157 10.15 15.25 -20.61
C ARG A 157 8.75 14.81 -21.02
N THR A 158 8.18 15.47 -22.00
CA THR A 158 6.93 15.08 -22.65
C THR A 158 7.12 13.96 -23.69
N GLY A 159 8.25 13.29 -23.62
CA GLY A 159 8.53 12.18 -24.53
C GLY A 159 8.26 10.85 -23.86
N ALA A 160 7.02 10.39 -23.78
CA ALA A 160 6.82 8.96 -23.75
C ALA A 160 7.31 8.40 -25.09
N VAL A 161 8.15 7.40 -25.02
CA VAL A 161 8.59 6.69 -26.22
C VAL A 161 7.37 6.03 -26.84
N ALA A 162 7.02 6.41 -28.08
CA ALA A 162 5.93 5.81 -28.84
C ALA A 162 6.05 4.26 -28.79
N GLY A 163 4.95 3.58 -28.50
CA GLY A 163 4.87 2.13 -28.51
C GLY A 163 5.18 1.43 -27.18
N ARG A 164 5.40 2.13 -26.06
CA ARG A 164 5.67 1.50 -24.75
C ARG A 164 4.48 1.54 -23.80
N ARG A 165 4.29 0.43 -23.07
CA ARG A 165 3.30 0.33 -21.97
C ARG A 165 3.73 1.21 -20.80
N LEU A 166 2.77 1.86 -20.13
CA LEU A 166 3.00 2.53 -18.87
C LEU A 166 3.33 1.49 -17.78
N ARG A 167 4.44 1.66 -17.08
CA ARG A 167 4.88 0.73 -16.03
C ARG A 167 4.74 1.35 -14.65
N VAL A 168 3.88 0.75 -13.85
CA VAL A 168 3.58 1.18 -12.49
C VAL A 168 4.08 0.13 -11.51
N LEU A 169 4.99 0.51 -10.61
CA LEU A 169 5.40 -0.30 -9.47
C LEU A 169 4.70 0.23 -8.21
N ALA A 170 3.89 -0.60 -7.58
CA ALA A 170 3.21 -0.28 -6.33
C ALA A 170 3.75 -1.14 -5.18
N LEU A 171 4.19 -0.49 -4.11
CA LEU A 171 4.89 -1.08 -2.98
C LEU A 171 4.08 -0.81 -1.70
N PHE A 172 3.70 -1.88 -1.01
CA PHE A 172 2.89 -1.83 0.20
C PHE A 172 3.67 -2.46 1.34
N SER A 173 4.16 -1.63 2.27
CA SER A 173 5.03 -2.06 3.36
C SER A 173 4.40 -1.74 4.71
N LEU A 174 4.29 -2.74 5.59
CA LEU A 174 3.81 -2.60 6.95
C LEU A 174 4.86 -3.13 7.92
N ALA A 175 5.64 -2.23 8.48
CA ALA A 175 6.68 -2.58 9.44
C ALA A 175 6.10 -3.16 10.73
N GLU A 176 6.75 -4.19 11.27
CA GLU A 176 6.32 -4.85 12.49
C GLU A 176 6.24 -3.88 13.68
N GLY A 177 5.21 -4.03 14.51
CA GLY A 177 5.01 -3.19 15.69
C GLY A 177 4.43 -1.79 15.39
N THR A 178 4.08 -1.49 14.15
CA THR A 178 3.38 -0.26 13.77
C THR A 178 1.86 -0.45 13.79
N LEU A 179 1.13 0.67 13.75
CA LEU A 179 -0.33 0.62 13.62
C LEU A 179 -0.73 -0.06 12.30
N PRO A 180 -1.84 -0.80 12.26
CA PRO A 180 -2.29 -1.43 11.03
C PRO A 180 -2.67 -0.40 9.98
N LEU A 181 -2.28 -0.67 8.72
CA LEU A 181 -2.75 0.00 7.52
C LEU A 181 -3.56 -1.01 6.71
N ASP A 182 -4.66 -0.58 6.12
CA ASP A 182 -5.40 -1.43 5.20
C ASP A 182 -4.72 -1.46 3.82
N LEU A 183 -3.58 -2.15 3.76
CA LEU A 183 -2.81 -2.27 2.53
C LEU A 183 -3.60 -2.98 1.42
N THR A 184 -4.59 -3.82 1.78
CA THR A 184 -5.45 -4.50 0.81
C THR A 184 -6.37 -3.51 0.12
N ALA A 185 -7.05 -2.64 0.89
CA ALA A 185 -7.89 -1.59 0.32
C ALA A 185 -7.08 -0.64 -0.57
N HIS A 186 -5.89 -0.20 -0.14
CA HIS A 186 -4.99 0.62 -0.95
C HIS A 186 -4.63 -0.05 -2.28
N ARG A 187 -4.19 -1.30 -2.22
CA ARG A 187 -3.81 -2.08 -3.40
C ARG A 187 -4.96 -2.24 -4.37
N ASP A 188 -6.12 -2.66 -3.87
CA ASP A 188 -7.27 -2.98 -4.71
C ASP A 188 -7.88 -1.71 -5.32
N ALA A 189 -7.94 -0.62 -4.56
CA ALA A 189 -8.38 0.69 -5.06
C ALA A 189 -7.43 1.24 -6.13
N LEU A 190 -6.11 1.18 -5.91
CA LEU A 190 -5.11 1.57 -6.89
C LEU A 190 -5.23 0.75 -8.18
N ARG A 191 -5.30 -0.57 -8.04
CA ARG A 191 -5.43 -1.49 -9.18
C ARG A 191 -6.72 -1.23 -9.97
N ALA A 192 -7.84 -1.10 -9.28
CA ALA A 192 -9.13 -0.80 -9.91
C ALA A 192 -9.08 0.54 -10.66
N ALA A 193 -8.49 1.58 -10.08
CA ALA A 193 -8.35 2.89 -10.71
C ALA A 193 -7.45 2.84 -11.97
N VAL A 194 -6.33 2.10 -11.93
CA VAL A 194 -5.45 1.92 -13.08
C VAL A 194 -6.15 1.14 -14.19
N LEU A 195 -6.81 0.02 -13.86
CA LEU A 195 -7.55 -0.79 -14.83
C LEU A 195 -8.73 -0.03 -15.44
N ALA A 196 -9.52 0.67 -14.63
CA ALA A 196 -10.63 1.50 -15.12
C ALA A 196 -10.12 2.66 -15.99
N GLY A 197 -8.99 3.26 -15.63
CA GLY A 197 -8.38 4.35 -16.38
C GLY A 197 -7.83 3.92 -17.73
N THR A 198 -7.51 2.65 -17.90
CA THR A 198 -7.00 2.08 -19.16
C THR A 198 -8.08 1.36 -19.98
N ALA A 199 -9.23 1.06 -19.38
CA ALA A 199 -10.35 0.40 -20.07
C ALA A 199 -10.92 1.28 -21.18
N GLY A 200 -10.98 0.77 -22.40
CA GLY A 200 -11.52 1.46 -23.57
C GLY A 200 -10.64 2.59 -24.12
N ARG A 201 -9.41 2.74 -23.60
CA ARG A 201 -8.37 3.59 -24.16
C ARG A 201 -7.22 2.75 -24.70
N GLU A 202 -6.49 3.28 -25.66
CA GLU A 202 -5.33 2.63 -26.27
C GLU A 202 -4.10 2.59 -25.34
N VAL A 203 -4.22 2.90 -24.05
CA VAL A 203 -3.12 2.90 -23.08
C VAL A 203 -3.09 1.56 -22.34
N ALA A 204 -2.11 0.75 -22.61
CA ALA A 204 -1.82 -0.44 -21.82
C ALA A 204 -0.96 -0.05 -20.60
N ALA A 205 -1.41 -0.39 -19.39
CA ALA A 205 -0.63 -0.25 -18.17
C ALA A 205 -0.19 -1.63 -17.66
N HIS A 206 1.08 -1.75 -17.27
CA HIS A 206 1.60 -2.89 -16.53
C HIS A 206 1.77 -2.48 -15.07
N VAL A 207 1.02 -3.10 -14.18
CA VAL A 207 1.09 -2.85 -12.73
C VAL A 207 1.73 -4.03 -12.04
N ARG A 208 2.90 -3.81 -11.45
CA ARG A 208 3.54 -4.77 -10.53
C ARG A 208 3.31 -4.30 -9.11
N THR A 209 2.78 -5.18 -8.27
CA THR A 209 2.53 -4.88 -6.86
C THR A 209 3.41 -5.74 -5.97
N LEU A 210 4.04 -5.12 -4.95
CA LEU A 210 4.74 -5.82 -3.89
C LEU A 210 4.08 -5.51 -2.56
N GLN A 211 3.71 -6.57 -1.85
CA GLN A 211 3.15 -6.51 -0.49
C GLN A 211 3.72 -7.68 0.30
N PHE A 212 4.08 -7.45 1.56
CA PHE A 212 4.82 -8.37 2.43
C PHE A 212 6.30 -8.57 2.02
N GLY A 213 7.20 -8.44 2.95
CA GLY A 213 8.64 -8.49 2.71
C GLY A 213 9.17 -7.30 1.91
N VAL A 214 8.47 -6.18 1.94
CA VAL A 214 8.89 -4.95 1.27
C VAL A 214 9.85 -4.18 2.17
N GLY A 215 11.06 -4.71 2.30
CA GLY A 215 12.20 -4.06 2.93
C GLY A 215 13.08 -3.31 1.91
N PRO A 216 14.13 -2.63 2.39
CA PRO A 216 15.07 -1.90 1.52
C PRO A 216 15.66 -2.76 0.41
N THR A 217 16.09 -3.99 0.72
CA THR A 217 16.67 -4.91 -0.28
C THR A 217 15.66 -5.29 -1.35
N ALA A 218 14.43 -5.70 -0.96
CA ALA A 218 13.38 -6.08 -1.91
C ALA A 218 12.98 -4.91 -2.82
N LEU A 219 12.93 -3.69 -2.27
CA LEU A 219 12.69 -2.47 -3.04
C LEU A 219 13.80 -2.27 -4.09
N GLY A 220 15.06 -2.30 -3.67
CA GLY A 220 16.21 -2.08 -4.55
C GLY A 220 16.34 -3.13 -5.64
N GLU A 221 16.17 -4.41 -5.31
CA GLU A 221 16.18 -5.53 -6.26
C GLU A 221 15.06 -5.39 -7.30
N THR A 222 13.82 -5.14 -6.87
CA THR A 222 12.67 -5.01 -7.79
C THR A 222 12.81 -3.84 -8.73
N VAL A 223 13.33 -2.72 -8.24
CA VAL A 223 13.58 -1.54 -9.10
C VAL A 223 14.74 -1.83 -10.05
N GLY A 224 15.77 -2.55 -9.59
CA GLY A 224 16.97 -2.89 -10.38
C GLY A 224 16.74 -3.95 -11.45
N GLU A 225 15.91 -4.95 -11.18
CA GLU A 225 15.63 -6.05 -12.13
C GLU A 225 15.06 -5.55 -13.46
N ASP A 226 14.15 -4.61 -13.40
CA ASP A 226 13.44 -4.12 -14.58
C ASP A 226 13.87 -2.69 -14.99
N GLY A 227 14.34 -1.86 -14.07
CA GLY A 227 14.87 -0.49 -14.27
C GLY A 227 13.96 0.53 -15.00
N ASP A 228 12.88 0.07 -15.56
CA ASP A 228 12.07 0.75 -16.56
C ASP A 228 10.70 1.23 -16.02
N TRP A 229 10.64 1.73 -14.78
CA TRP A 229 9.41 2.18 -14.14
C TRP A 229 9.09 3.63 -14.47
N ASP A 230 7.87 3.89 -14.96
CA ASP A 230 7.36 5.26 -15.20
C ASP A 230 6.77 5.85 -13.91
N VAL A 231 6.14 5.02 -13.08
CA VAL A 231 5.54 5.39 -11.81
C VAL A 231 5.97 4.43 -10.72
N VAL A 232 6.38 4.97 -9.58
CA VAL A 232 6.57 4.21 -8.34
C VAL A 232 5.61 4.76 -7.29
N HIS A 233 4.82 3.89 -6.68
CA HIS A 233 3.87 4.22 -5.63
C HIS A 233 4.22 3.46 -4.36
N ILE A 234 4.49 4.14 -3.26
CA ILE A 234 4.89 3.55 -1.98
C ILE A 234 3.85 3.90 -0.91
N VAL A 235 3.23 2.87 -0.33
CA VAL A 235 2.32 2.98 0.82
C VAL A 235 3.00 2.33 2.02
N CYS A 236 3.28 3.11 3.04
CA CYS A 236 3.90 2.65 4.27
C CYS A 236 3.71 3.67 5.41
N HIS A 237 4.14 3.33 6.61
CA HIS A 237 4.30 4.35 7.64
C HIS A 237 5.48 5.27 7.32
N GLY A 238 5.33 6.55 7.68
CA GLY A 238 6.36 7.55 7.53
C GLY A 238 6.72 8.22 8.84
N LEU A 239 7.94 8.69 8.91
CA LEU A 239 8.49 9.55 9.95
C LEU A 239 9.04 10.82 9.31
N PRO A 240 9.20 11.91 10.07
CA PRO A 240 9.91 13.07 9.55
C PRO A 240 11.29 12.68 9.01
N GLY A 241 11.49 12.88 7.70
CA GLY A 241 12.74 12.57 7.00
C GLY A 241 12.99 11.10 6.64
N GLY A 242 12.00 10.18 6.81
CA GLY A 242 12.18 8.77 6.49
C GLY A 242 10.90 7.98 6.29
N LEU A 243 11.05 6.80 5.69
CA LEU A 243 10.01 5.78 5.54
C LEU A 243 10.27 4.64 6.53
N LEU A 244 9.21 4.05 7.04
CA LEU A 244 9.25 2.83 7.84
C LEU A 244 8.92 1.65 6.92
N LEU A 245 9.95 0.90 6.53
CA LEU A 245 9.78 -0.30 5.73
C LEU A 245 9.90 -1.56 6.59
N GLU A 246 9.37 -2.66 6.05
CA GLU A 246 9.59 -3.98 6.61
C GLU A 246 11.09 -4.30 6.67
N ARG A 247 11.45 -5.25 7.52
CA ARG A 247 12.84 -5.67 7.68
C ARG A 247 13.30 -6.52 6.50
N ASP A 248 14.53 -6.33 6.06
CA ASP A 248 15.16 -7.23 5.11
C ASP A 248 15.31 -8.65 5.69
N GLN A 249 14.88 -9.64 4.92
CA GLN A 249 14.85 -11.04 5.35
C GLN A 249 16.12 -11.84 5.00
N THR A 250 17.16 -11.19 4.50
CA THR A 250 18.41 -11.84 4.09
C THR A 250 19.11 -12.69 5.19
N GLY A 251 18.64 -12.56 6.45
CA GLY A 251 19.08 -13.40 7.57
C GLY A 251 18.11 -14.51 8.00
N LEU A 252 16.81 -14.41 7.66
CA LEU A 252 15.79 -15.31 8.20
C LEU A 252 15.79 -16.68 7.50
N SER A 253 16.06 -16.77 6.20
CA SER A 253 16.13 -18.05 5.48
C SER A 253 17.22 -18.98 6.00
N LYS A 254 18.36 -18.41 6.46
CA LYS A 254 19.46 -19.19 7.07
C LYS A 254 19.22 -19.48 8.56
N ARG A 255 18.40 -18.67 9.24
CA ARG A 255 18.13 -18.80 10.67
C ARG A 255 16.93 -19.71 10.94
N ALA A 256 15.88 -19.64 10.12
CA ALA A 256 14.74 -20.57 10.16
C ALA A 256 15.17 -22.02 9.89
N LEU A 257 16.27 -22.23 9.16
CA LEU A 257 16.85 -23.57 8.93
C LEU A 257 17.73 -24.05 10.09
N ARG A 258 17.96 -23.23 11.14
CA ARG A 258 18.84 -23.53 12.28
C ARG A 258 18.14 -23.51 13.64
N GLU A 259 16.84 -23.27 13.71
CA GLU A 259 16.13 -23.21 14.99
C GLU A 259 15.73 -24.59 15.53
N ASP A 260 16.68 -25.19 16.17
CA ASP A 260 16.51 -25.68 17.52
C ASP A 260 17.27 -24.69 18.43
N GLU A 261 16.59 -24.24 19.51
CA GLU A 261 17.08 -23.46 20.65
C GLU A 261 17.05 -21.90 20.62
N GLY A 262 16.01 -21.35 21.25
CA GLY A 262 16.25 -20.57 22.49
C GLY A 262 16.56 -19.08 22.40
N ASP A 263 16.25 -18.29 21.37
CA ASP A 263 16.27 -16.82 21.54
C ASP A 263 15.03 -16.13 20.93
N ARG A 264 13.99 -15.99 21.73
CA ARG A 264 12.72 -15.35 21.39
C ARG A 264 12.69 -13.83 21.65
N SER A 265 13.81 -13.22 21.97
CA SER A 265 13.90 -11.79 22.33
C SER A 265 14.27 -10.85 21.16
N GLY A 266 14.28 -11.33 19.93
CA GLY A 266 14.66 -10.58 18.74
C GLY A 266 13.49 -9.87 18.01
N GLY A 267 12.58 -9.23 18.70
CA GLY A 267 11.67 -8.24 18.12
C GLY A 267 12.48 -7.08 17.55
N GLY A 268 12.88 -7.17 16.29
CA GLY A 268 13.76 -6.18 15.70
C GLY A 268 13.00 -4.95 15.25
N SER A 269 13.55 -3.78 15.53
CA SER A 269 13.03 -2.48 15.10
C SER A 269 12.81 -2.42 13.59
N PRO A 270 11.74 -1.73 13.12
CA PRO A 270 11.50 -1.51 11.70
C PRO A 270 12.70 -0.85 11.00
N SER A 271 12.85 -1.06 9.70
CA SER A 271 13.88 -0.38 8.92
C SER A 271 13.47 1.07 8.65
N VAL A 272 14.18 2.01 9.27
CA VAL A 272 14.01 3.45 8.98
C VAL A 272 14.90 3.81 7.80
N VAL A 273 14.30 4.18 6.68
CA VAL A 273 15.00 4.48 5.43
C VAL A 273 14.90 5.97 5.14
N GLY A 274 16.03 6.68 5.19
CA GLY A 274 16.09 8.12 4.93
C GLY A 274 16.15 8.46 3.44
N ALA A 275 16.01 9.75 3.11
CA ALA A 275 15.93 10.24 1.73
C ALA A 275 17.07 9.75 0.82
N GLY A 276 18.32 9.91 1.24
CA GLY A 276 19.48 9.48 0.44
C GLY A 276 19.58 7.97 0.25
N GLU A 277 18.97 7.17 1.13
CA GLU A 277 18.88 5.72 0.98
C GLU A 277 17.76 5.35 0.01
N VAL A 278 16.57 5.94 0.14
CA VAL A 278 15.46 5.78 -0.82
C VAL A 278 15.92 6.19 -2.22
N GLY A 279 16.61 7.33 -2.35
CA GLY A 279 17.17 7.78 -3.62
C GLY A 279 18.13 6.77 -4.25
N ARG A 280 19.00 6.12 -3.46
CA ARG A 280 19.89 5.06 -3.95
C ARG A 280 19.14 3.81 -4.38
N LEU A 281 18.11 3.39 -3.62
CA LEU A 281 17.29 2.22 -3.94
C LEU A 281 16.50 2.44 -5.24
N LEU A 282 16.04 3.65 -5.50
CA LEU A 282 15.31 4.02 -6.72
C LEU A 282 16.23 4.47 -7.88
N ALA A 283 17.54 4.50 -7.68
CA ALA A 283 18.48 5.06 -8.66
C ALA A 283 18.43 4.37 -10.03
N ALA A 284 18.13 3.06 -10.08
CA ALA A 284 18.00 2.32 -11.35
C ALA A 284 16.83 2.81 -12.21
N ALA A 285 15.77 3.35 -11.60
CA ALA A 285 14.65 3.94 -12.33
C ALA A 285 14.90 5.40 -12.73
N ARG A 286 15.98 6.02 -12.23
CA ARG A 286 16.34 7.41 -12.55
C ARG A 286 16.44 7.60 -14.06
N GLY A 287 15.85 8.65 -14.55
CA GLY A 287 15.86 8.95 -15.99
C GLY A 287 14.63 8.48 -16.72
N ARG A 288 13.91 7.50 -16.18
CA ARG A 288 12.63 7.03 -16.70
C ARG A 288 11.46 7.35 -15.77
N LEU A 289 11.69 7.29 -14.47
CA LEU A 289 10.69 7.61 -13.44
C LEU A 289 10.13 9.02 -13.66
N LYS A 290 8.83 9.10 -13.89
CA LYS A 290 8.09 10.34 -14.10
C LYS A 290 7.40 10.81 -12.83
N LEU A 291 6.86 9.84 -12.06
CA LEU A 291 6.08 10.11 -10.86
C LEU A 291 6.45 9.16 -9.74
N LEU A 292 6.76 9.71 -8.58
CA LEU A 292 6.87 9.01 -7.31
C LEU A 292 5.72 9.44 -6.40
N CYS A 293 4.85 8.51 -6.00
CA CYS A 293 3.81 8.74 -5.01
C CYS A 293 4.25 8.14 -3.67
N LEU A 294 4.26 8.95 -2.62
CA LEU A 294 4.61 8.55 -1.26
C LEU A 294 3.37 8.72 -0.36
N THR A 295 2.55 7.69 -0.29
CA THR A 295 1.40 7.64 0.65
C THR A 295 1.92 7.17 2.00
N ALA A 296 2.74 8.03 2.61
CA ALA A 296 3.39 7.83 3.89
C ALA A 296 3.35 9.14 4.68
N CYS A 297 2.85 9.09 5.91
CA CYS A 297 2.79 10.26 6.80
C CYS A 297 4.15 10.95 6.88
N TRP A 298 4.16 12.29 6.89
CA TRP A 298 5.38 13.11 7.02
C TRP A 298 6.39 13.03 5.86
N SER A 299 6.12 12.28 4.80
CA SER A 299 7.05 12.16 3.65
C SER A 299 7.29 13.50 2.93
N GLY A 300 6.28 14.38 2.93
CA GLY A 300 6.38 15.77 2.44
C GLY A 300 6.70 16.80 3.53
N GLY A 301 6.82 16.38 4.80
CA GLY A 301 7.12 17.22 5.95
C GLY A 301 8.61 17.29 6.26
N GLU A 302 9.02 18.33 7.00
CA GLU A 302 10.40 18.50 7.45
C GLU A 302 10.67 17.77 8.77
N ASP A 303 11.93 17.37 9.00
CA ASP A 303 12.38 16.82 10.29
C ASP A 303 12.98 17.91 11.18
N PRO A 304 12.24 18.40 12.19
CA PRO A 304 12.73 19.45 13.09
C PRO A 304 13.89 18.99 14.00
N ALA A 305 14.10 17.69 14.15
CA ALA A 305 15.13 17.15 15.04
C ALA A 305 16.55 17.16 14.42
N ARG A 306 16.67 17.33 13.11
CA ARG A 306 17.96 17.33 12.37
C ARG A 306 18.53 18.69 12.05
N SER A 307 18.19 19.75 12.79
CA SER A 307 18.71 21.10 12.56
C SER A 307 20.23 21.21 12.92
N THR A 308 21.06 20.65 12.07
CA THR A 308 22.53 20.80 12.14
C THR A 308 23.05 21.84 11.15
N GLY A 309 22.40 23.02 11.05
CA GLY A 309 22.91 24.14 10.26
C GLY A 309 22.84 23.98 8.72
N ARG A 310 22.19 22.93 8.20
CA ARG A 310 21.85 22.78 6.77
C ARG A 310 20.37 23.12 6.55
N PRO A 311 20.00 23.65 5.37
CA PRO A 311 18.60 23.85 5.00
C PRO A 311 17.83 22.55 5.20
N MET A 312 16.71 22.61 5.92
CA MET A 312 15.85 21.46 6.14
C MET A 312 15.09 21.17 4.86
N THR A 313 15.32 20.02 4.26
CA THR A 313 14.59 19.55 3.09
C THR A 313 13.74 18.34 3.48
N SER A 314 12.49 18.31 3.01
CA SER A 314 11.65 17.11 3.20
C SER A 314 12.20 15.92 2.41
N LEU A 315 11.82 14.70 2.80
CA LEU A 315 12.11 13.48 2.05
C LEU A 315 11.72 13.66 0.57
N ALA A 316 10.49 14.15 0.31
CA ALA A 316 9.96 14.34 -1.03
C ALA A 316 10.74 15.37 -1.86
N ALA A 317 11.14 16.49 -1.27
CA ALA A 317 11.94 17.51 -1.96
C ALA A 317 13.31 16.94 -2.36
N THR A 318 13.97 16.20 -1.48
CA THR A 318 15.25 15.54 -1.76
C THR A 318 15.11 14.53 -2.90
N LEU A 319 14.07 13.69 -2.86
CA LEU A 319 13.85 12.68 -3.89
C LEU A 319 13.47 13.29 -5.25
N ALA A 320 12.68 14.36 -5.26
CA ALA A 320 12.37 15.07 -6.49
C ALA A 320 13.64 15.62 -7.19
N ASP A 321 14.60 16.11 -6.41
CA ASP A 321 15.89 16.58 -6.92
C ASP A 321 16.81 15.44 -7.35
N GLU A 322 16.98 14.40 -6.52
CA GLU A 322 17.89 13.28 -6.78
C GLU A 322 17.41 12.41 -7.95
N LEU A 323 16.11 12.16 -8.06
CA LEU A 323 15.54 11.29 -9.10
C LEU A 323 15.10 12.06 -10.35
N ASP A 324 15.06 13.40 -10.29
CA ASP A 324 14.61 14.28 -11.37
C ASP A 324 13.19 13.91 -11.86
N CYS A 325 12.25 13.70 -10.93
CA CYS A 325 10.87 13.30 -11.20
C CYS A 325 9.86 14.15 -10.40
N ALA A 326 8.58 14.04 -10.75
CA ALA A 326 7.50 14.59 -9.93
C ALA A 326 7.31 13.72 -8.69
N VAL A 327 7.08 14.34 -7.52
CA VAL A 327 6.81 13.63 -6.27
C VAL A 327 5.53 14.16 -5.62
N VAL A 328 4.55 13.27 -5.42
CA VAL A 328 3.39 13.51 -4.56
C VAL A 328 3.67 12.88 -3.20
N ALA A 329 3.51 13.63 -2.13
CA ALA A 329 3.83 13.19 -0.78
C ALA A 329 2.85 13.73 0.25
N MET A 330 2.87 13.19 1.49
CA MET A 330 1.98 13.57 2.58
C MET A 330 2.74 14.38 3.62
N ARG A 331 2.35 15.65 3.82
CA ARG A 331 2.99 16.55 4.80
C ARG A 331 2.65 16.20 6.24
N PHE A 332 1.41 15.80 6.48
CA PHE A 332 0.87 15.49 7.80
C PHE A 332 0.41 14.02 7.87
N PRO A 333 0.05 13.53 9.06
CA PRO A 333 -0.62 12.24 9.17
C PRO A 333 -1.95 12.25 8.43
N VAL A 334 -2.17 11.23 7.64
CA VAL A 334 -3.38 11.03 6.85
C VAL A 334 -4.15 9.83 7.38
N GLY A 335 -5.48 9.91 7.38
CA GLY A 335 -6.35 8.77 7.68
C GLY A 335 -6.28 7.74 6.55
N ASN A 336 -6.36 6.46 6.92
CA ASN A 336 -6.27 5.36 5.96
C ASN A 336 -7.31 5.48 4.83
N ASP A 337 -8.58 5.68 5.20
CA ASP A 337 -9.69 5.74 4.25
C ASP A 337 -9.57 6.93 3.29
N PHE A 338 -9.17 8.10 3.81
CA PHE A 338 -8.89 9.26 2.97
C PHE A 338 -7.76 8.96 1.98
N ALA A 339 -6.67 8.33 2.43
CA ALA A 339 -5.53 8.02 1.60
C ALA A 339 -5.89 7.02 0.47
N VAL A 340 -6.67 5.98 0.75
CA VAL A 340 -7.18 5.02 -0.23
C VAL A 340 -7.99 5.73 -1.33
N ARG A 341 -8.93 6.61 -0.93
CA ARG A 341 -9.79 7.34 -1.88
C ARG A 341 -9.02 8.38 -2.67
N PHE A 342 -8.10 9.08 -2.01
CA PHE A 342 -7.22 10.03 -2.64
C PHE A 342 -6.37 9.37 -3.74
N ASP A 343 -5.71 8.26 -3.42
CA ASP A 343 -4.87 7.52 -4.38
C ASP A 343 -5.69 7.01 -5.57
N ALA A 344 -6.84 6.41 -5.32
CA ALA A 344 -7.75 5.94 -6.39
C ALA A 344 -8.19 7.09 -7.32
N ALA A 345 -8.60 8.22 -6.75
CA ALA A 345 -9.03 9.38 -7.52
C ALA A 345 -7.87 10.03 -8.28
N LEU A 346 -6.65 10.04 -7.71
CA LEU A 346 -5.45 10.54 -8.39
C LEU A 346 -5.18 9.76 -9.68
N TYR A 347 -5.18 8.43 -9.61
CA TYR A 347 -4.98 7.58 -10.80
C TYR A 347 -6.15 7.65 -11.77
N GLN A 348 -7.37 7.79 -11.29
CA GLN A 348 -8.53 8.06 -12.16
C GLN A 348 -8.37 9.37 -12.94
N GLY A 349 -7.88 10.42 -12.29
CA GLY A 349 -7.57 11.69 -12.95
C GLY A 349 -6.46 11.58 -13.98
N LEU A 350 -5.33 10.94 -13.60
CA LEU A 350 -4.15 10.79 -14.45
C LEU A 350 -4.40 9.88 -15.65
N LEU A 351 -4.96 8.70 -15.43
CA LEU A 351 -5.11 7.67 -16.45
C LEU A 351 -6.50 7.67 -17.08
N GLY A 352 -7.56 7.75 -16.26
CA GLY A 352 -8.94 7.72 -16.74
C GLY A 352 -9.33 8.98 -17.52
N LYS A 353 -8.93 10.15 -17.01
CA LYS A 353 -9.28 11.46 -17.63
C LYS A 353 -8.11 12.05 -18.43
N GLY A 354 -6.91 11.51 -18.30
CA GLY A 354 -5.72 12.00 -18.99
C GLY A 354 -5.32 13.42 -18.56
N TRP A 355 -5.63 13.81 -17.34
CA TRP A 355 -5.34 15.15 -16.87
C TRP A 355 -3.87 15.31 -16.47
N PRO A 356 -3.32 16.54 -16.57
CA PRO A 356 -2.04 16.86 -15.98
C PRO A 356 -2.06 16.62 -14.46
N LEU A 357 -0.91 16.24 -13.91
CA LEU A 357 -0.76 15.87 -12.50
C LEU A 357 -1.36 16.91 -11.51
N PRO A 358 -1.18 18.24 -11.68
CA PRO A 358 -1.80 19.20 -10.77
C PRO A 358 -3.33 19.17 -10.81
N ALA A 359 -3.92 18.95 -11.99
CA ALA A 359 -5.37 18.85 -12.13
C ALA A 359 -5.91 17.54 -11.53
N ALA A 360 -5.20 16.43 -11.74
CA ALA A 360 -5.51 15.14 -11.13
C ALA A 360 -5.40 15.19 -9.60
N LEU A 361 -4.37 15.88 -9.06
CA LEU A 361 -4.19 16.08 -7.63
C LEU A 361 -5.36 16.86 -7.00
N ARG A 362 -5.79 17.97 -7.63
CA ARG A 362 -6.97 18.73 -7.18
C ARG A 362 -8.25 17.88 -7.19
N TYR A 363 -8.43 17.10 -8.24
CA TYR A 363 -9.56 16.19 -8.33
C TYR A 363 -9.54 15.15 -7.21
N ALA A 364 -8.39 14.51 -6.98
CA ALA A 364 -8.21 13.53 -5.93
C ALA A 364 -8.52 14.13 -4.54
N LEU A 365 -7.98 15.32 -4.27
CA LEU A 365 -8.19 16.00 -3.01
C LEU A 365 -9.67 16.32 -2.75
N ARG A 366 -10.37 16.87 -3.75
CA ARG A 366 -11.80 17.17 -3.63
C ARG A 366 -12.65 15.90 -3.51
N THR A 367 -12.38 14.89 -4.32
CA THR A 367 -13.11 13.62 -4.27
C THR A 367 -12.98 12.96 -2.92
N ALA A 368 -11.79 12.99 -2.32
CA ALA A 368 -11.58 12.43 -0.99
C ALA A 368 -12.14 13.33 0.14
N ALA A 369 -12.12 14.66 -0.02
CA ALA A 369 -12.65 15.58 1.00
C ALA A 369 -14.19 15.66 1.02
N ASP A 370 -14.83 15.50 -0.15
CA ASP A 370 -16.30 15.61 -0.30
C ASP A 370 -17.02 14.26 -0.13
N ASP A 371 -16.29 13.17 0.22
CA ASP A 371 -16.88 11.84 0.29
C ASP A 371 -17.74 11.66 1.55
N PRO A 372 -19.06 11.41 1.41
CA PRO A 372 -19.98 11.29 2.54
C PRO A 372 -19.77 10.03 3.37
N ASP A 373 -19.09 9.02 2.82
CA ASP A 373 -18.80 7.75 3.53
C ASP A 373 -17.53 7.82 4.39
N LEU A 374 -16.72 8.88 4.23
CA LEU A 374 -15.61 9.11 5.14
C LEU A 374 -16.16 9.47 6.54
N PRO A 375 -15.58 8.91 7.61
CA PRO A 375 -16.00 9.26 8.95
C PRO A 375 -16.01 10.79 9.12
N GLU A 376 -17.01 11.34 9.80
CA GLU A 376 -17.14 12.78 10.15
C GLU A 376 -15.88 13.35 10.82
N ARG A 377 -14.96 12.48 11.21
CA ARG A 377 -13.65 12.75 11.81
C ARG A 377 -12.53 13.03 10.81
N ALA A 378 -12.75 12.97 9.50
CA ALA A 378 -11.77 13.45 8.55
C ALA A 378 -11.64 14.96 8.72
N LEU A 379 -10.52 15.39 9.33
CA LEU A 379 -10.22 16.80 9.57
C LEU A 379 -10.11 17.53 8.22
N PRO A 380 -11.08 18.36 7.81
CA PRO A 380 -11.11 18.90 6.45
C PRO A 380 -9.92 19.81 6.17
N LEU A 381 -9.45 20.59 7.14
CA LEU A 381 -8.28 21.44 6.98
C LEU A 381 -6.99 20.63 6.91
N LEU A 382 -6.86 19.59 7.75
CA LEU A 382 -5.69 18.72 7.74
C LEU A 382 -5.60 17.94 6.42
N SER A 383 -6.70 17.36 5.98
CA SER A 383 -6.77 16.61 4.73
C SER A 383 -6.45 17.49 3.53
N ALA A 384 -6.97 18.72 3.50
CA ALA A 384 -6.76 19.68 2.42
C ALA A 384 -5.27 20.10 2.26
N CYS A 385 -4.51 20.21 3.35
CA CYS A 385 -3.12 20.65 3.31
C CYS A 385 -2.10 19.50 3.41
N THR A 386 -2.56 18.24 3.48
CA THR A 386 -1.68 17.07 3.63
C THR A 386 -0.98 16.69 2.33
N PRO A 387 -1.64 16.53 1.17
CA PRO A 387 -0.94 16.25 -0.08
C PRO A 387 -0.12 17.45 -0.57
N VAL A 388 1.11 17.18 -0.98
CA VAL A 388 2.05 18.20 -1.52
C VAL A 388 2.70 17.68 -2.78
N LEU A 389 3.03 18.61 -3.70
CA LEU A 389 3.58 18.31 -5.02
C LEU A 389 4.94 18.98 -5.19
N PHE A 390 5.94 18.18 -5.58
CA PHE A 390 7.30 18.62 -5.87
C PHE A 390 7.73 18.22 -7.29
N GLY A 391 8.71 18.95 -7.82
CA GLY A 391 9.41 18.58 -9.04
C GLY A 391 9.24 19.56 -10.18
N THR A 392 10.32 19.74 -10.95
CA THR A 392 10.39 20.71 -12.06
C THR A 392 9.39 20.41 -13.17
N ASP A 393 9.20 19.13 -13.52
CA ASP A 393 8.30 18.71 -14.61
C ASP A 393 6.87 18.43 -14.13
N ALA A 394 6.62 18.45 -12.81
CA ALA A 394 5.32 18.18 -12.21
C ALA A 394 4.15 19.02 -12.77
N PRO A 395 4.34 20.34 -13.10
CA PRO A 395 3.26 21.14 -13.65
C PRO A 395 2.71 20.66 -15.00
N CYS A 396 3.55 20.00 -15.80
CA CYS A 396 3.22 19.57 -17.16
C CYS A 396 3.10 18.05 -17.30
N LEU A 397 3.30 17.30 -16.21
CA LEU A 397 3.30 15.84 -16.26
C LEU A 397 1.91 15.30 -16.60
N THR A 398 1.85 14.53 -17.68
CA THR A 398 0.70 13.71 -18.07
C THR A 398 1.15 12.25 -18.21
N LEU A 399 0.32 11.32 -17.79
CA LEU A 399 0.57 9.88 -17.97
C LEU A 399 -0.26 9.28 -19.11
N ALA A 400 -1.29 9.96 -19.58
CA ALA A 400 -2.04 9.57 -20.76
C ALA A 400 -1.29 9.97 -22.02
N GLN A 401 -1.11 9.02 -22.93
CA GLN A 401 -0.41 9.24 -24.20
C GLN A 401 -1.33 8.99 -25.38
N GLU A 402 -1.26 9.86 -26.38
CA GLU A 402 -2.10 9.79 -27.57
C GLU A 402 -1.65 8.71 -28.58
N ASP A 403 -0.42 8.16 -28.48
CA ASP A 403 0.20 7.35 -29.53
C ASP A 403 0.67 5.94 -29.07
N LEU A 404 0.06 5.34 -28.04
CA LEU A 404 0.39 3.96 -27.68
C LEU A 404 -0.36 2.97 -28.59
N LEU A 405 0.33 2.44 -29.58
CA LEU A 405 -0.15 1.29 -30.35
C LEU A 405 -0.25 0.07 -29.43
N LEU A 406 -1.46 -0.46 -29.32
CA LEU A 406 -1.77 -1.63 -28.51
C LEU A 406 -1.24 -2.90 -29.15
N GLY A 407 -0.44 -3.63 -28.41
CA GLY A 407 -0.45 -5.09 -28.50
C GLY A 407 -1.61 -5.64 -27.66
N PRO A 408 -2.08 -6.86 -27.91
CA PRO A 408 -3.10 -7.48 -27.09
C PRO A 408 -2.67 -7.41 -25.63
N PHE A 409 -3.63 -7.09 -24.76
CA PHE A 409 -3.44 -7.03 -23.32
C PHE A 409 -3.12 -8.45 -22.84
N ASP A 410 -1.84 -8.77 -22.73
CA ASP A 410 -1.39 -9.91 -21.94
C ASP A 410 -1.55 -9.51 -20.46
N ALA A 411 -2.81 -9.52 -20.02
CA ALA A 411 -3.06 -9.68 -18.59
C ALA A 411 -2.39 -11.01 -18.22
N PRO A 412 -1.37 -11.02 -17.33
CA PRO A 412 -0.77 -12.29 -16.96
C PRO A 412 -1.90 -13.17 -16.44
N GLY A 413 -2.25 -14.18 -17.24
CA GLY A 413 -2.98 -15.36 -16.82
C GLY A 413 -4.34 -15.22 -16.12
N LEU A 414 -5.09 -14.13 -16.25
CA LEU A 414 -6.41 -13.99 -15.65
C LEU A 414 -7.43 -15.07 -16.07
N ASN A 415 -7.19 -15.77 -17.16
CA ASN A 415 -8.11 -16.79 -17.70
C ASN A 415 -7.78 -18.24 -17.30
N MET A 416 -6.63 -18.50 -16.67
CA MET A 416 -6.20 -19.85 -16.32
C MET A 416 -6.33 -20.18 -14.83
N ALA A 417 -6.54 -19.18 -13.99
CA ALA A 417 -6.70 -19.38 -12.56
C ALA A 417 -8.13 -19.80 -12.23
N GLY A 418 -8.25 -20.89 -11.51
CA GLY A 418 -9.51 -21.29 -10.89
C GLY A 418 -9.97 -20.28 -9.84
N PRO A 419 -11.22 -20.42 -9.35
CA PRO A 419 -11.71 -19.61 -8.26
C PRO A 419 -10.80 -19.81 -7.05
N LEU A 420 -10.31 -18.70 -6.49
CA LEU A 420 -9.57 -18.67 -5.23
C LEU A 420 -10.55 -18.37 -4.10
N PRO A 421 -10.31 -18.87 -2.88
CA PRO A 421 -11.05 -18.41 -1.71
C PRO A 421 -10.83 -16.91 -1.52
N ASP A 422 -11.89 -16.19 -1.13
CA ASP A 422 -11.77 -14.77 -0.82
C ASP A 422 -10.80 -14.57 0.35
N PRO A 423 -9.89 -13.60 0.27
CA PRO A 423 -9.04 -13.26 1.41
C PRO A 423 -9.92 -12.65 2.51
N PRO A 424 -9.60 -12.89 3.79
CA PRO A 424 -10.35 -12.27 4.87
C PRO A 424 -10.17 -10.76 4.87
N GLU A 425 -11.25 -10.04 5.08
CA GLU A 425 -11.24 -8.59 5.28
C GLU A 425 -11.69 -8.25 6.71
N PRO A 426 -10.85 -7.57 7.49
CA PRO A 426 -9.46 -7.23 7.23
C PRO A 426 -8.50 -8.41 7.44
N PHE A 427 -7.42 -8.46 6.67
CA PHE A 427 -6.29 -9.32 6.98
C PHE A 427 -5.33 -8.60 7.93
N VAL A 428 -5.17 -9.11 9.13
CA VAL A 428 -4.43 -8.45 10.22
C VAL A 428 -3.29 -9.33 10.70
N ALA A 429 -2.13 -8.72 10.89
CA ALA A 429 -0.91 -9.33 11.45
C ALA A 429 -0.47 -10.59 10.68
N ARG A 430 0.71 -11.06 10.80
CA ARG A 430 1.36 -12.18 10.11
C ARG A 430 2.41 -11.74 9.09
N GLU A 431 2.93 -10.53 9.23
CA GLU A 431 3.86 -9.94 8.27
C GLU A 431 5.10 -10.83 8.08
N GLN A 432 5.65 -11.38 9.17
CA GLN A 432 6.84 -12.24 9.11
C GLN A 432 6.54 -13.57 8.42
N GLU A 433 5.45 -14.22 8.82
CA GLU A 433 5.02 -15.49 8.25
C GLU A 433 4.67 -15.36 6.78
N MET A 434 3.95 -14.29 6.42
CA MET A 434 3.58 -13.99 5.03
C MET A 434 4.81 -13.67 4.17
N SER A 435 5.73 -12.92 4.71
CA SER A 435 6.97 -12.55 4.05
C SER A 435 7.86 -13.78 3.80
N ALA A 436 8.02 -14.64 4.80
CA ALA A 436 8.78 -15.89 4.67
C ALA A 436 8.14 -16.84 3.63
N ALA A 437 6.82 -17.01 3.69
CA ALA A 437 6.10 -17.85 2.74
C ALA A 437 6.15 -17.30 1.31
N ARG A 438 6.07 -15.97 1.15
CA ARG A 438 6.25 -15.31 -0.14
C ARG A 438 7.63 -15.56 -0.72
N ALA A 439 8.68 -15.31 0.06
CA ALA A 439 10.05 -15.55 -0.40
C ALA A 439 10.27 -16.99 -0.85
N ALA A 440 9.65 -17.96 -0.16
CA ALA A 440 9.73 -19.37 -0.52
C ALA A 440 8.93 -19.73 -1.79
N THR A 441 7.81 -19.05 -2.05
CA THR A 441 6.96 -19.29 -3.24
C THR A 441 7.37 -18.43 -4.44
N SER A 442 8.28 -17.47 -4.28
CA SER A 442 8.81 -16.67 -5.38
C SER A 442 9.58 -17.53 -6.41
N PRO A 443 9.53 -17.22 -7.71
CA PRO A 443 10.32 -17.92 -8.73
C PRO A 443 11.83 -17.95 -8.45
N SER A 444 12.36 -16.88 -7.86
CA SER A 444 13.77 -16.75 -7.44
C SER A 444 14.08 -17.33 -6.06
N GLY A 445 13.06 -17.81 -5.33
CA GLY A 445 13.21 -18.31 -3.96
C GLY A 445 14.12 -19.54 -3.87
N ALA A 446 14.93 -19.59 -2.81
CA ALA A 446 15.83 -20.73 -2.54
C ALA A 446 15.07 -22.03 -2.20
N SER A 447 13.84 -21.95 -1.72
CA SER A 447 12.94 -23.07 -1.45
C SER A 447 11.98 -23.32 -2.62
N ARG A 448 11.47 -24.54 -2.74
CA ARG A 448 10.45 -24.90 -3.75
C ARG A 448 9.04 -24.48 -3.35
N GLY A 449 8.87 -23.91 -2.17
CA GLY A 449 7.59 -23.48 -1.65
C GLY A 449 7.57 -23.43 -0.13
N ALA A 450 6.38 -23.31 0.44
CA ALA A 450 6.18 -23.20 1.88
C ALA A 450 5.04 -24.10 2.39
N VAL A 451 5.13 -24.46 3.66
CA VAL A 451 4.08 -25.10 4.45
C VAL A 451 3.64 -24.14 5.55
N LEU A 452 2.41 -23.62 5.47
CA LEU A 452 1.79 -22.87 6.55
C LEU A 452 1.09 -23.84 7.50
N HIS A 453 1.57 -23.98 8.72
CA HIS A 453 0.98 -24.94 9.67
C HIS A 453 0.69 -24.31 11.03
N GLY A 454 -0.36 -24.79 11.69
CA GLY A 454 -0.77 -24.30 13.01
C GLY A 454 -2.15 -24.82 13.37
N ALA A 455 -2.53 -24.72 14.65
CA ALA A 455 -3.82 -25.20 15.14
C ALA A 455 -5.00 -24.63 14.32
N ALA A 456 -6.14 -25.31 14.38
CA ALA A 456 -7.35 -24.85 13.70
C ALA A 456 -7.72 -23.41 14.13
N GLY A 457 -8.14 -22.60 13.17
CA GLY A 457 -8.52 -21.20 13.41
C GLY A 457 -7.37 -20.19 13.43
N LEU A 458 -6.09 -20.62 13.39
CA LEU A 458 -4.95 -19.68 13.34
C LEU A 458 -4.76 -18.99 11.99
N GLY A 459 -5.53 -19.36 10.96
CA GLY A 459 -5.59 -18.62 9.69
C GLY A 459 -4.67 -19.14 8.59
N SER A 460 -4.25 -20.41 8.58
CA SER A 460 -3.40 -20.99 7.52
C SER A 460 -4.04 -20.86 6.13
N THR A 461 -5.32 -21.22 5.98
CA THR A 461 -6.09 -21.05 4.73
C THR A 461 -6.20 -19.57 4.35
N SER A 462 -6.44 -18.68 5.33
CA SER A 462 -6.53 -17.23 5.11
C SER A 462 -5.20 -16.65 4.59
N CYS A 463 -4.08 -17.02 5.21
CA CYS A 463 -2.74 -16.65 4.76
C CYS A 463 -2.46 -17.16 3.34
N ALA A 464 -2.82 -18.42 3.07
CA ALA A 464 -2.65 -19.00 1.74
C ALA A 464 -3.51 -18.29 0.68
N ALA A 465 -4.77 -17.91 1.02
CA ALA A 465 -5.64 -17.16 0.12
C ALA A 465 -5.04 -15.80 -0.23
N VAL A 466 -4.58 -15.04 0.76
CA VAL A 466 -3.92 -13.75 0.54
C VAL A 466 -2.67 -13.90 -0.34
N LEU A 467 -1.82 -14.89 -0.09
CA LEU A 467 -0.64 -15.17 -0.92
C LEU A 467 -1.01 -15.60 -2.33
N ALA A 468 -2.04 -16.43 -2.50
CA ALA A 468 -2.51 -16.89 -3.78
C ALA A 468 -3.04 -15.75 -4.66
N HIS A 469 -3.90 -14.89 -4.11
CA HIS A 469 -4.40 -13.71 -4.81
C HIS A 469 -3.28 -12.78 -5.23
N ARG A 470 -2.31 -12.59 -4.36
CA ARG A 470 -1.14 -11.78 -4.65
C ARG A 470 -0.28 -12.38 -5.75
N HIS A 471 0.05 -13.67 -5.66
CA HIS A 471 0.85 -14.38 -6.66
C HIS A 471 0.21 -14.32 -8.05
N GLN A 472 -1.12 -14.49 -8.11
CA GLN A 472 -1.90 -14.34 -9.33
C GLN A 472 -1.79 -12.96 -9.95
N GLN A 473 -1.65 -11.92 -9.13
CA GLN A 473 -1.53 -10.54 -9.60
C GLN A 473 -0.11 -10.18 -10.07
N GLU A 474 0.90 -10.78 -9.44
CA GLU A 474 2.30 -10.40 -9.66
C GLU A 474 2.99 -11.20 -10.78
N ILE A 475 2.74 -12.51 -10.84
CA ILE A 475 3.64 -13.40 -11.55
C ILE A 475 2.92 -14.37 -12.48
N SER A 476 1.85 -15.09 -12.02
CA SER A 476 1.46 -16.31 -12.73
C SER A 476 0.14 -16.90 -12.27
N PRO A 477 -0.40 -17.85 -13.05
CA PRO A 477 -1.60 -18.55 -12.66
C PRO A 477 -1.42 -19.31 -11.34
N VAL A 478 -2.49 -19.35 -10.55
CA VAL A 478 -2.55 -20.09 -9.29
C VAL A 478 -3.58 -21.21 -9.44
N LEU A 479 -3.21 -22.42 -9.07
CA LEU A 479 -4.13 -23.54 -8.96
C LEU A 479 -4.39 -23.84 -7.48
N TRP A 480 -5.64 -23.67 -7.04
CA TRP A 480 -6.07 -23.97 -5.67
C TRP A 480 -6.81 -25.31 -5.61
N HIS A 481 -6.34 -26.22 -4.77
CA HIS A 481 -6.97 -27.52 -4.57
C HIS A 481 -7.05 -27.88 -3.06
N PRO A 482 -8.15 -28.47 -2.57
CA PRO A 482 -9.41 -28.71 -3.28
C PRO A 482 -10.13 -27.41 -3.62
N ARG A 483 -10.99 -27.47 -4.64
CA ARG A 483 -11.80 -26.29 -5.02
C ARG A 483 -12.63 -25.81 -3.84
N PRO A 484 -12.81 -24.48 -3.68
CA PRO A 484 -13.76 -23.93 -2.71
C PRO A 484 -15.17 -24.50 -2.92
N GLU A 485 -15.89 -24.77 -1.86
CA GLU A 485 -17.24 -25.38 -1.91
C GLU A 485 -18.27 -24.55 -2.70
N TRP A 486 -18.11 -23.22 -2.72
CA TRP A 486 -18.95 -22.30 -3.48
C TRP A 486 -18.66 -22.28 -4.99
N ALA A 487 -17.55 -22.84 -5.43
CA ALA A 487 -17.19 -22.83 -6.85
C ALA A 487 -18.12 -23.75 -7.65
N PRO A 488 -18.60 -23.35 -8.84
CA PRO A 488 -19.50 -24.17 -9.64
C PRO A 488 -18.87 -25.53 -9.92
N PRO A 489 -19.68 -26.62 -9.90
CA PRO A 489 -19.16 -27.98 -10.13
C PRO A 489 -18.45 -28.03 -11.50
N VAL A 490 -17.36 -28.80 -11.56
CA VAL A 490 -16.75 -29.14 -12.84
C VAL A 490 -17.71 -30.10 -13.53
N HIS A 491 -18.31 -29.68 -14.63
CA HIS A 491 -19.01 -30.61 -15.50
C HIS A 491 -17.93 -31.44 -16.21
N ASP A 492 -17.81 -32.69 -15.82
CA ASP A 492 -17.01 -33.69 -16.54
C ASP A 492 -17.59 -33.77 -17.96
N GLY A 493 -16.99 -33.05 -18.92
CA GLY A 493 -17.40 -33.02 -20.31
C GLY A 493 -17.27 -34.35 -21.05
N GLY A 494 -17.24 -35.46 -20.30
CA GLY A 494 -17.06 -36.79 -20.80
C GLY A 494 -17.27 -37.83 -19.71
N ALA A 495 -18.38 -37.78 -18.98
CA ALA A 495 -18.78 -38.92 -18.14
C ALA A 495 -19.00 -40.13 -19.05
N ALA A 496 -17.94 -40.91 -19.27
CA ALA A 496 -18.08 -42.27 -19.72
C ALA A 496 -19.05 -42.96 -18.73
N ALA A 497 -20.21 -43.24 -19.22
CA ALA A 497 -21.35 -43.77 -18.45
C ALA A 497 -20.89 -44.84 -17.47
N GLY A 498 -21.03 -44.61 -16.17
CA GLY A 498 -20.94 -45.61 -15.14
C GLY A 498 -19.86 -45.47 -14.06
N ARG A 499 -19.03 -44.42 -14.05
CA ARG A 499 -18.02 -44.24 -12.97
C ARG A 499 -18.50 -43.22 -11.94
N PRO A 500 -18.44 -43.52 -10.64
CA PRO A 500 -18.74 -42.52 -9.62
C PRO A 500 -17.73 -41.35 -9.73
N PRO A 501 -18.14 -40.10 -9.47
CA PRO A 501 -17.24 -38.95 -9.48
C PRO A 501 -16.09 -39.21 -8.50
N ALA A 502 -14.87 -38.89 -8.92
CA ALA A 502 -13.69 -39.03 -8.08
C ALA A 502 -13.83 -38.15 -6.83
N HIS A 503 -13.43 -38.67 -5.67
CA HIS A 503 -13.51 -37.91 -4.43
C HIS A 503 -12.63 -36.65 -4.52
N PRO A 504 -13.13 -35.46 -4.20
CA PRO A 504 -12.40 -34.19 -4.41
C PRO A 504 -11.06 -34.10 -3.66
N HIS A 505 -10.87 -34.93 -2.62
CA HIS A 505 -9.63 -34.96 -1.82
C HIS A 505 -8.70 -36.12 -2.22
N SER A 506 -9.02 -36.92 -3.24
CA SER A 506 -8.13 -37.95 -3.79
C SER A 506 -7.21 -37.37 -4.87
N VAL A 507 -6.11 -38.08 -5.18
CA VAL A 507 -5.24 -37.74 -6.30
C VAL A 507 -5.98 -37.87 -7.63
N ASP A 508 -6.89 -38.82 -7.78
CA ASP A 508 -7.78 -38.92 -8.96
C ASP A 508 -8.68 -37.69 -9.10
N GLY A 509 -9.22 -37.15 -7.99
CA GLY A 509 -9.98 -35.90 -7.98
C GLY A 509 -9.10 -34.69 -8.31
N PHE A 510 -7.85 -34.70 -7.89
CA PHE A 510 -6.87 -33.68 -8.26
C PHE A 510 -6.54 -33.76 -9.77
N LEU A 511 -6.34 -34.94 -10.32
CA LEU A 511 -6.13 -35.13 -11.78
C LEU A 511 -7.33 -34.64 -12.59
N ALA A 512 -8.56 -34.92 -12.16
CA ALA A 512 -9.76 -34.38 -12.81
C ALA A 512 -9.78 -32.84 -12.76
N HIS A 513 -9.33 -32.26 -11.65
CA HIS A 513 -9.21 -30.80 -11.53
C HIS A 513 -8.11 -30.23 -12.43
N LEU A 514 -6.95 -30.90 -12.54
CA LEU A 514 -5.88 -30.51 -13.46
C LEU A 514 -6.36 -30.52 -14.92
N ALA A 515 -6.99 -31.60 -15.37
CA ALA A 515 -7.52 -31.73 -16.74
C ALA A 515 -8.48 -30.60 -17.09
N HIS A 516 -9.37 -30.23 -16.15
CA HIS A 516 -10.31 -29.14 -16.35
C HIS A 516 -9.64 -27.75 -16.45
N ARG A 517 -8.50 -27.56 -15.80
CA ARG A 517 -7.83 -26.24 -15.70
C ARG A 517 -6.65 -26.04 -16.63
N LEU A 518 -6.04 -27.11 -17.02
CA LEU A 518 -4.86 -27.13 -17.88
C LEU A 518 -5.18 -27.97 -19.11
N PRO A 519 -5.60 -27.39 -20.24
CA PRO A 519 -5.97 -28.16 -21.45
C PRO A 519 -4.87 -29.11 -21.94
N ALA A 520 -3.60 -28.74 -21.80
CA ALA A 520 -2.49 -29.62 -22.09
C ALA A 520 -2.43 -30.89 -21.22
N CYS A 521 -3.07 -30.89 -20.07
CA CYS A 521 -3.21 -32.07 -19.21
C CYS A 521 -4.23 -33.06 -19.73
N GLU A 522 -5.25 -32.63 -20.45
CA GLU A 522 -6.27 -33.49 -21.05
C GLU A 522 -5.63 -34.41 -22.07
N ASP A 523 -4.81 -33.86 -22.96
CA ASP A 523 -4.04 -34.62 -23.95
C ASP A 523 -3.06 -35.60 -23.31
N THR A 524 -2.37 -35.20 -22.24
CA THR A 524 -1.42 -36.03 -21.49
C THR A 524 -2.13 -37.18 -20.80
N LEU A 525 -3.31 -36.94 -20.22
CA LEU A 525 -4.11 -37.95 -19.54
C LEU A 525 -4.75 -38.92 -20.53
N ASP A 526 -5.14 -38.48 -21.71
CA ASP A 526 -5.72 -39.32 -22.76
C ASP A 526 -4.65 -40.20 -23.42
N ALA A 527 -3.46 -39.64 -23.73
CA ALA A 527 -2.30 -40.41 -24.17
C ALA A 527 -1.89 -41.49 -23.16
N ALA A 528 -1.88 -41.12 -21.85
CA ALA A 528 -1.59 -42.06 -20.76
C ALA A 528 -2.65 -43.15 -20.59
N ARG A 529 -3.91 -42.89 -20.95
CA ARG A 529 -5.01 -43.87 -20.98
C ARG A 529 -4.91 -44.86 -22.13
N GLU A 530 -4.37 -44.39 -23.27
CA GLU A 530 -4.16 -45.26 -24.47
C GLU A 530 -2.97 -46.20 -24.30
N GLU A 531 -1.89 -45.80 -23.62
CA GLU A 531 -0.66 -46.58 -23.43
C GLU A 531 -0.72 -47.55 -22.21
N GLY A 532 -1.78 -47.58 -21.45
CA GLY A 532 -1.89 -48.34 -20.19
C GLY A 532 -1.53 -47.48 -18.99
N ARG A 533 -2.46 -47.32 -18.04
CA ARG A 533 -2.47 -46.35 -16.94
C ARG A 533 -1.12 -46.18 -16.24
N PRO A 534 -0.48 -44.98 -16.32
CA PRO A 534 0.54 -44.61 -15.38
C PRO A 534 -0.07 -44.52 -13.97
N ALA A 535 0.74 -44.73 -12.93
CA ALA A 535 0.32 -44.46 -11.58
C ALA A 535 -0.22 -43.02 -11.44
N PRO A 536 -1.28 -42.76 -10.64
CA PRO A 536 -1.88 -41.44 -10.53
C PRO A 536 -0.86 -40.31 -10.21
N VAL A 537 0.19 -40.65 -9.48
CA VAL A 537 1.27 -39.77 -9.11
C VAL A 537 2.08 -39.34 -10.33
N GLU A 538 2.46 -40.28 -11.20
CA GLU A 538 3.23 -40.01 -12.42
C GLU A 538 2.43 -39.13 -13.41
N ALA A 539 1.14 -39.39 -13.52
CA ALA A 539 0.23 -38.61 -14.34
C ALA A 539 0.12 -37.17 -13.84
N ALA A 540 -0.02 -36.97 -12.51
CA ALA A 540 -0.10 -35.63 -11.92
C ALA A 540 1.22 -34.85 -12.09
N VAL A 541 2.37 -35.48 -11.90
CA VAL A 541 3.68 -34.88 -12.11
C VAL A 541 3.87 -34.52 -13.60
N GLY A 542 3.48 -35.42 -14.52
CA GLY A 542 3.55 -35.16 -15.96
C GLY A 542 2.70 -33.97 -16.39
N CYS A 543 1.49 -33.82 -15.84
CA CYS A 543 0.63 -32.66 -16.10
C CYS A 543 1.21 -31.33 -15.62
N LEU A 544 2.04 -31.36 -14.59
CA LEU A 544 2.61 -30.17 -13.96
C LEU A 544 4.07 -29.89 -14.40
N ALA A 545 4.69 -30.83 -15.10
CA ALA A 545 6.03 -30.64 -15.65
C ALA A 545 6.06 -29.51 -16.68
N GLY A 546 7.15 -28.73 -16.70
CA GLY A 546 7.28 -27.55 -17.58
C GLY A 546 6.46 -26.33 -17.15
N ARG A 547 5.90 -26.33 -15.94
CA ARG A 547 5.11 -25.21 -15.40
C ARG A 547 5.72 -24.60 -14.12
N PRO A 548 7.00 -24.20 -14.16
CA PRO A 548 7.64 -23.52 -13.02
C PRO A 548 7.02 -22.14 -12.71
N ASP A 549 6.23 -21.61 -13.65
CA ASP A 549 5.47 -20.37 -13.57
C ASP A 549 4.21 -20.49 -12.70
N LEU A 550 3.68 -21.68 -12.47
CA LEU A 550 2.44 -21.93 -11.71
C LEU A 550 2.71 -21.98 -10.20
N LEU A 551 1.83 -21.41 -9.41
CA LEU A 551 1.73 -21.68 -7.97
C LEU A 551 0.62 -22.70 -7.73
N LEU A 552 1.00 -23.85 -7.15
CA LEU A 552 0.06 -24.86 -6.70
C LEU A 552 -0.22 -24.69 -5.20
N VAL A 553 -1.45 -24.38 -4.85
CA VAL A 553 -1.90 -24.29 -3.46
C VAL A 553 -2.70 -25.56 -3.10
N LEU A 554 -2.24 -26.29 -2.09
CA LEU A 554 -2.95 -27.44 -1.53
C LEU A 554 -3.41 -27.10 -0.12
N ASP A 555 -4.72 -26.90 0.04
CA ASP A 555 -5.34 -26.47 1.29
C ASP A 555 -5.81 -27.64 2.13
N GLY A 556 -5.41 -27.67 3.41
CA GLY A 556 -5.77 -28.75 4.34
C GLY A 556 -5.10 -30.08 4.02
N VAL A 557 -3.79 -30.07 3.77
CA VAL A 557 -3.01 -31.26 3.39
C VAL A 557 -3.15 -32.38 4.41
N ASP A 558 -3.28 -32.09 5.70
CA ASP A 558 -3.58 -33.10 6.73
C ASP A 558 -4.87 -33.87 6.46
N ARG A 559 -5.85 -33.31 5.76
CA ARG A 559 -7.07 -33.98 5.30
C ARG A 559 -6.80 -34.82 4.06
N LEU A 560 -6.06 -34.27 3.09
CA LEU A 560 -5.70 -34.97 1.86
C LEU A 560 -4.92 -36.26 2.15
N LEU A 561 -3.93 -36.16 3.02
CA LEU A 561 -3.10 -37.30 3.45
C LEU A 561 -3.89 -38.41 4.13
N ARG A 562 -4.98 -38.09 4.84
CA ARG A 562 -5.87 -39.11 5.45
C ARG A 562 -6.78 -39.79 4.45
N GLN A 563 -7.08 -39.13 3.33
CA GLN A 563 -8.06 -39.64 2.35
C GLN A 563 -7.41 -40.53 1.29
N ASP A 564 -6.16 -40.29 0.92
CA ASP A 564 -5.52 -41.01 -0.17
C ASP A 564 -4.00 -41.17 0.08
N PRO A 565 -3.50 -42.43 0.13
CA PRO A 565 -2.08 -42.70 0.33
C PRO A 565 -1.17 -42.30 -0.82
N CYS A 566 -1.69 -41.85 -1.96
CA CYS A 566 -0.91 -41.36 -3.09
C CYS A 566 -0.42 -39.94 -2.90
N TRP A 567 -0.93 -39.19 -1.93
CA TRP A 567 -0.49 -37.80 -1.67
C TRP A 567 0.97 -37.66 -1.22
N PRO A 568 1.51 -38.44 -0.24
CA PRO A 568 2.89 -38.31 0.18
C PRO A 568 3.88 -38.43 -0.98
N PRO A 569 3.86 -39.50 -1.81
CA PRO A 569 4.78 -39.62 -2.93
C PRO A 569 4.60 -38.51 -4.00
N LEU A 570 3.37 -38.02 -4.21
CA LEU A 570 3.12 -36.92 -5.10
C LEU A 570 3.77 -35.61 -4.59
N LEU A 571 3.60 -35.30 -3.31
CA LEU A 571 4.19 -34.11 -2.69
C LEU A 571 5.73 -34.15 -2.72
N GLU A 572 6.34 -35.32 -2.48
CA GLU A 572 7.78 -35.51 -2.57
C GLU A 572 8.28 -35.32 -4.00
N ALA A 573 7.58 -35.90 -4.99
CA ALA A 573 7.94 -35.76 -6.39
C ALA A 573 7.84 -34.31 -6.87
N LEU A 574 6.77 -33.61 -6.53
CA LEU A 574 6.59 -32.19 -6.87
C LEU A 574 7.61 -31.28 -6.18
N ALA A 575 7.93 -31.55 -4.90
CA ALA A 575 8.91 -30.76 -4.16
C ALA A 575 10.36 -31.04 -4.59
N GLY A 576 10.63 -32.23 -5.13
CA GLY A 576 11.97 -32.66 -5.56
C GLY A 576 12.36 -32.27 -6.99
N THR A 577 11.41 -31.91 -7.83
CA THR A 577 11.63 -31.66 -9.27
C THR A 577 11.70 -30.16 -9.58
N ALA A 578 12.77 -29.71 -10.25
CA ALA A 578 12.99 -28.28 -10.50
C ALA A 578 12.01 -27.67 -11.50
N ASP A 579 11.48 -28.46 -12.43
CA ASP A 579 10.60 -28.03 -13.53
C ASP A 579 9.10 -28.17 -13.22
N THR A 580 8.75 -28.21 -11.93
CA THR A 580 7.36 -28.29 -11.44
C THR A 580 6.94 -26.96 -10.81
N PRO A 581 5.64 -26.73 -10.57
CA PRO A 581 5.12 -25.54 -9.90
C PRO A 581 5.79 -25.27 -8.54
N ARG A 582 5.75 -24.04 -8.13
CA ARG A 582 5.96 -23.68 -6.72
C ARG A 582 4.77 -24.16 -5.90
N ILE A 583 5.02 -24.59 -4.65
CA ILE A 583 4.01 -25.24 -3.82
C ILE A 583 3.75 -24.43 -2.55
N LEU A 584 2.49 -24.20 -2.25
CA LEU A 584 2.04 -23.64 -0.99
C LEU A 584 1.07 -24.63 -0.33
N LEU A 585 1.47 -25.16 0.82
CA LEU A 585 0.68 -26.12 1.57
C LEU A 585 0.07 -25.45 2.81
N THR A 586 -1.15 -25.82 3.18
CA THR A 586 -1.69 -25.51 4.51
C THR A 586 -1.96 -26.80 5.28
N SER A 587 -1.73 -26.78 6.59
CA SER A 587 -1.96 -27.92 7.47
C SER A 587 -2.32 -27.46 8.88
N ARG A 588 -3.14 -28.25 9.58
CA ARG A 588 -3.43 -28.04 11.01
C ARG A 588 -2.34 -28.60 11.92
N THR A 589 -1.52 -29.47 11.39
CA THR A 589 -0.42 -30.12 12.12
C THR A 589 0.89 -29.96 11.34
N GLU A 590 1.99 -30.11 12.04
CA GLU A 590 3.29 -30.24 11.40
C GLU A 590 3.31 -31.50 10.52
N LEU A 591 3.99 -31.43 9.37
CA LEU A 591 4.10 -32.54 8.41
C LEU A 591 5.54 -33.11 8.44
N PRO A 592 5.92 -33.89 9.46
CA PRO A 592 7.27 -34.43 9.57
C PRO A 592 7.54 -35.42 8.42
N GLY A 593 8.71 -35.29 7.80
CA GLY A 593 9.17 -36.19 6.73
C GLY A 593 8.53 -36.00 5.36
N ILE A 594 7.52 -35.13 5.21
CA ILE A 594 6.91 -34.84 3.93
C ILE A 594 7.44 -33.52 3.39
N ALA A 595 7.88 -33.51 2.13
CA ALA A 595 8.35 -32.30 1.43
C ALA A 595 9.40 -31.51 2.25
N ALA A 596 10.46 -32.17 2.69
CA ALA A 596 11.53 -31.60 3.53
C ALA A 596 12.23 -30.37 2.90
N SER A 597 12.14 -30.21 1.58
CA SER A 597 12.67 -29.08 0.83
C SER A 597 11.80 -27.81 0.92
N LEU A 598 10.57 -27.88 1.46
CA LEU A 598 9.68 -26.74 1.63
C LEU A 598 9.99 -26.00 2.93
N LEU A 599 9.90 -24.68 2.88
CA LEU A 599 10.03 -23.84 4.08
C LEU A 599 8.83 -24.07 5.01
N ARG A 600 9.08 -24.33 6.28
CA ARG A 600 8.04 -24.50 7.30
C ARG A 600 7.77 -23.18 7.99
N VAL A 601 6.55 -22.72 7.91
CA VAL A 601 6.09 -21.47 8.52
C VAL A 601 5.01 -21.82 9.54
N ARG A 602 5.38 -21.75 10.81
CA ARG A 602 4.47 -22.02 11.91
C ARG A 602 3.63 -20.80 12.23
N LEU A 603 2.31 -20.98 12.29
CA LEU A 603 1.38 -19.96 12.73
C LEU A 603 1.10 -20.13 14.22
N GLU A 604 1.42 -19.11 15.00
CA GLU A 604 1.12 -19.08 16.43
C GLU A 604 -0.09 -18.18 16.73
N PRO A 605 -0.70 -18.28 17.94
CA PRO A 605 -1.71 -17.33 18.37
C PRO A 605 -1.24 -15.88 18.25
N LEU A 606 -2.14 -14.97 17.88
CA LEU A 606 -1.81 -13.56 17.77
C LEU A 606 -1.57 -12.94 19.15
N PRO A 607 -0.51 -12.13 19.31
CA PRO A 607 -0.27 -11.43 20.56
C PRO A 607 -1.37 -10.38 20.82
N PRO A 608 -1.67 -10.05 22.11
CA PRO A 608 -2.75 -9.13 22.48
C PRO A 608 -2.70 -7.78 21.77
N ALA A 609 -1.51 -7.23 21.53
CA ALA A 609 -1.34 -5.96 20.83
C ALA A 609 -1.87 -5.97 19.38
N ARG A 610 -1.98 -7.14 18.76
CA ARG A 610 -2.46 -7.32 17.38
C ARG A 610 -3.93 -7.76 17.30
N LEU A 611 -4.55 -8.04 18.46
CA LEU A 611 -5.95 -8.49 18.50
C LEU A 611 -6.93 -7.33 18.41
N LEU A 612 -6.56 -6.13 18.82
CA LEU A 612 -7.47 -4.98 18.82
C LEU A 612 -8.02 -4.62 17.43
N PRO A 613 -7.20 -4.53 16.38
CA PRO A 613 -7.70 -4.33 15.02
C PRO A 613 -8.61 -5.46 14.54
N LEU A 614 -8.25 -6.70 14.86
CA LEU A 614 -9.04 -7.87 14.51
C LEU A 614 -10.41 -7.85 15.23
N LEU A 615 -10.43 -7.55 16.53
CA LEU A 615 -11.66 -7.41 17.32
C LEU A 615 -12.57 -6.32 16.73
N THR A 616 -11.98 -5.17 16.41
CA THR A 616 -12.75 -4.03 15.88
C THR A 616 -13.41 -4.37 14.54
N ALA A 617 -12.72 -5.07 13.67
CA ALA A 617 -13.17 -5.28 12.31
C ALA A 617 -13.89 -6.64 12.11
N ALA A 618 -13.40 -7.72 12.73
CA ALA A 618 -13.92 -9.07 12.52
C ALA A 618 -14.78 -9.61 13.69
N ALA A 619 -14.70 -8.97 14.86
CA ALA A 619 -15.46 -9.38 16.05
C ALA A 619 -16.07 -8.15 16.81
N PRO A 620 -16.85 -7.29 16.12
CA PRO A 620 -17.33 -6.03 16.68
C PRO A 620 -18.31 -6.20 17.84
N ARG A 621 -19.11 -7.26 17.88
CA ARG A 621 -20.06 -7.54 18.98
C ARG A 621 -19.31 -7.94 20.23
N LEU A 622 -18.36 -8.86 20.09
CA LEU A 622 -17.49 -9.28 21.18
C LEU A 622 -16.72 -8.05 21.71
N ARG A 623 -16.21 -7.23 20.82
CA ARG A 623 -15.53 -5.97 21.18
C ARG A 623 -16.42 -5.04 21.99
N ALA A 624 -17.65 -4.79 21.58
CA ALA A 624 -18.59 -3.93 22.30
C ALA A 624 -18.92 -4.46 23.71
N LEU A 625 -19.01 -5.79 23.87
CA LEU A 625 -19.22 -6.41 25.18
C LEU A 625 -17.97 -6.29 26.09
N LEU A 626 -16.77 -6.43 25.51
CA LEU A 626 -15.51 -6.23 26.24
C LEU A 626 -15.37 -4.78 26.71
N ASP A 627 -15.70 -3.80 25.87
CA ASP A 627 -15.70 -2.37 26.22
C ASP A 627 -16.75 -2.06 27.32
N GLY A 628 -17.87 -2.80 27.32
CA GLY A 628 -18.89 -2.79 28.37
C GLY A 628 -18.50 -3.58 29.65
N ASN A 629 -17.30 -4.12 29.72
CA ASN A 629 -16.78 -4.94 30.83
C ASN A 629 -17.65 -6.17 31.17
N ASP A 630 -18.20 -6.84 30.16
CA ASP A 630 -19.01 -8.06 30.35
C ASP A 630 -18.08 -9.24 30.67
N GLU A 631 -18.27 -9.86 31.83
CA GLU A 631 -17.44 -10.96 32.34
C GLU A 631 -17.46 -12.19 31.39
N LEU A 632 -18.60 -12.48 30.76
CA LEU A 632 -18.72 -13.61 29.84
C LEU A 632 -17.94 -13.36 28.54
N ALA A 633 -17.89 -12.10 28.07
CA ALA A 633 -17.09 -11.73 26.92
C ALA A 633 -15.58 -11.80 27.23
N TRP A 634 -15.18 -11.45 28.44
CA TRP A 634 -13.79 -11.62 28.89
C TRP A 634 -13.41 -13.11 28.97
N CYS A 635 -14.27 -13.97 29.51
CA CYS A 635 -14.03 -15.42 29.47
C CYS A 635 -13.88 -15.93 28.03
N ALA A 636 -14.73 -15.49 27.10
CA ALA A 636 -14.63 -15.91 25.71
C ALA A 636 -13.34 -15.42 25.03
N TYR A 637 -12.91 -14.19 25.36
CA TYR A 637 -11.65 -13.63 24.89
C TYR A 637 -10.43 -14.43 25.38
N ASP A 638 -10.41 -14.78 26.67
CA ASP A 638 -9.33 -15.55 27.29
C ASP A 638 -9.27 -16.97 26.72
N ILE A 639 -10.42 -17.62 26.51
CA ILE A 639 -10.50 -18.96 25.87
C ILE A 639 -9.97 -18.91 24.43
N ALA A 640 -10.29 -17.85 23.69
CA ALA A 640 -9.78 -17.69 22.33
C ALA A 640 -8.25 -17.54 22.28
N ALA A 641 -7.62 -17.05 23.35
CA ALA A 641 -6.17 -17.02 23.56
C ALA A 641 -5.36 -16.56 22.32
N GLY A 642 -5.84 -15.54 21.62
CA GLY A 642 -5.20 -15.03 20.41
C GLY A 642 -5.48 -15.80 19.11
N ASN A 643 -6.39 -16.76 19.14
CA ASN A 643 -6.83 -17.49 17.94
C ASN A 643 -7.91 -16.69 17.19
N PRO A 644 -7.64 -16.21 15.94
CA PRO A 644 -8.59 -15.40 15.17
C PRO A 644 -9.90 -16.12 14.88
N GLY A 645 -9.87 -17.42 14.59
CA GLY A 645 -11.05 -18.21 14.29
C GLY A 645 -11.98 -18.32 15.48
N LEU A 646 -11.43 -18.59 16.67
CA LEU A 646 -12.20 -18.64 17.91
C LEU A 646 -12.81 -17.29 18.29
N LEU A 647 -12.10 -16.17 18.04
CA LEU A 647 -12.64 -14.82 18.27
C LEU A 647 -13.86 -14.53 17.37
N VAL A 648 -13.78 -14.90 16.10
CA VAL A 648 -14.91 -14.73 15.15
C VAL A 648 -16.08 -15.65 15.53
N GLU A 649 -15.82 -16.87 15.98
CA GLU A 649 -16.86 -17.78 16.48
C GLU A 649 -17.52 -17.23 17.75
N ALA A 650 -16.74 -16.70 18.69
CA ALA A 650 -17.27 -16.06 19.89
C ALA A 650 -18.11 -14.83 19.55
N ASP A 651 -17.71 -14.01 18.57
CA ASP A 651 -18.51 -12.88 18.09
C ASP A 651 -19.85 -13.31 17.51
N ARG A 652 -19.87 -14.37 16.72
CA ARG A 652 -21.13 -14.96 16.19
C ARG A 652 -22.02 -15.46 17.34
N ALA A 653 -21.44 -16.11 18.34
CA ALA A 653 -22.17 -16.53 19.52
C ALA A 653 -22.68 -15.34 20.37
N ALA A 654 -21.99 -14.21 20.34
CA ALA A 654 -22.36 -12.99 21.05
C ALA A 654 -23.67 -12.32 20.56
N ILE A 655 -24.26 -12.78 19.47
CA ILE A 655 -25.61 -12.35 19.00
C ILE A 655 -26.65 -12.57 20.10
N ARG A 656 -26.55 -13.68 20.84
CA ARG A 656 -27.42 -13.98 21.97
C ARG A 656 -26.57 -14.38 23.18
N ARG A 657 -26.86 -13.77 24.34
CA ARG A 657 -26.09 -14.06 25.57
C ARG A 657 -26.10 -15.54 25.95
N GLN A 658 -27.15 -16.27 25.62
CA GLN A 658 -27.25 -17.72 25.89
C GLN A 658 -26.30 -18.51 24.96
N ASP A 659 -26.16 -18.11 23.71
CA ASP A 659 -25.28 -18.77 22.75
C ASP A 659 -23.80 -18.52 23.11
N LEU A 660 -23.45 -17.32 23.55
CA LEU A 660 -22.11 -17.02 24.07
C LEU A 660 -21.80 -17.84 25.32
N ARG A 661 -22.77 -18.00 26.25
CA ARG A 661 -22.60 -18.85 27.43
C ARG A 661 -22.38 -20.32 27.06
N ASN A 662 -23.12 -20.82 26.07
CA ASN A 662 -22.93 -22.16 25.55
C ASN A 662 -21.56 -22.35 24.88
N TRP A 663 -21.13 -21.34 24.12
CA TRP A 663 -19.82 -21.33 23.48
C TRP A 663 -18.68 -21.36 24.52
N VAL A 664 -18.74 -20.49 25.55
CA VAL A 664 -17.78 -20.49 26.67
C VAL A 664 -17.72 -21.84 27.38
N ARG A 665 -18.87 -22.46 27.62
CA ARG A 665 -18.93 -23.80 28.26
C ARG A 665 -18.29 -24.89 27.39
N ILE A 666 -18.49 -24.84 26.07
CA ILE A 666 -17.97 -25.86 25.13
C ILE A 666 -16.45 -25.75 24.99
N HIS A 667 -15.91 -24.54 24.97
CA HIS A 667 -14.50 -24.29 24.68
C HIS A 667 -13.66 -23.99 25.95
N GLY A 668 -14.29 -23.86 27.11
CA GLY A 668 -13.60 -23.55 28.36
C GLY A 668 -13.31 -24.78 29.24
N ASP A 669 -13.78 -25.98 28.84
CA ASP A 669 -13.54 -27.25 29.58
C ASP A 669 -12.34 -28.04 28.99
N ASP A 670 -11.58 -27.49 28.03
CA ASP A 670 -10.30 -28.02 27.55
C ASP A 670 -9.13 -27.18 28.17
#